data_2b84f0dea554e42426744f4e5e21ee06
#
_entry.id   2b84f0dea554e42426744f4e5e21ee06
#
_cell.length_a   1.000
_cell.length_b   1.000
_cell.length_c   1.000
_cell.angle_alpha   90.00
_cell.angle_beta   90.00
_cell.angle_gamma   90.00
#
_symmetry.space_group_name_H-M   'P 1'
#
loop_
_entity.id
_entity.type
_entity.pdbx_description
1 polymer ?
#
loop_
_entity_poly.entity_id
_entity_poly.type
_entity_poly.pdbx_seq_one_letter_code
_entity_poly.pdbx_strand_id
1 'polypeptide(L)'
;MAKKHLRTKINLNIFKYTKDETKQAVFGIIFFILGVFLVLSAFGKSGIAGEKIHTLLRHLLGVGYLLLPLFSFVLSLTFFKNFKQTFHISKIIFSLFAILAGLGLIDLFARGEAGIIGQSLSTPLVAVVDLYASFIILFGIFIIFLILTIEPVMDTNFFEKLKKLLGRNKKTEKEQVVLDKNEQDKINVGQSRDEDSGNEEKQTKQSSKKSEKILDDKDEFFVNQKRPSLVGMAKYVPIPLSLLERDKGKPGVGDIKANANIIKRTLQNFGINVEMDEISIGPSVTRYALKPAEGVKLSRIVGLQNDLALALAAHPIRIEAPIPGKSLVGIEIPNSTKTTVGLGTMLSSPEYQESDKSLLLSLGKGVSGKCHFANLGKMPHLLIAGATGSGKSVAIHSIITSLLYRNSPENLKFIMIDPKRVELTLYNKIPHLLTPVITDAKKAILALKWAAKEMNRRYDILEAESVRDIESYHKNILEPELKKMRDAGVKNGDEEVKMPETMPYIAIIIDELADIMSTYPRELESAIVRLAQMSRAVGIHLILSTQRPSVNIITGLIKANIPTRVALQVSSQIDSRTILDTSGAEKLLGAGDMLYLGGEMSKPQRLQSAFISESEVKSVVKFLSENYSDILPSDISFSDTEKNSIFESTMDDESLEDEDEMYEDARVAVLEARKASTSYLQRKLGLGYARAARIMDMLEQKGVIGPADGAKPREVYGEGETSDEEPSQEEV
;
A
#
# COMPACT_ATOMS: atom_id res chain seq x y z
N MET A 1 63.57 -4.12 -27.62
CA MET A 1 62.46 -5.05 -28.00
C MET A 1 61.85 -5.62 -26.75
N ALA A 2 60.73 -5.10 -26.28
CA ALA A 2 60.05 -5.52 -25.08
C ALA A 2 58.63 -6.01 -25.47
N LYS A 3 58.37 -7.31 -25.32
CA LYS A 3 57.06 -7.94 -25.51
C LYS A 3 56.11 -7.51 -24.39
N LYS A 4 55.15 -6.67 -24.70
CA LYS A 4 53.99 -6.39 -23.84
C LYS A 4 53.03 -7.59 -23.90
N HIS A 5 52.95 -8.38 -22.81
CA HIS A 5 51.85 -9.32 -22.60
C HIS A 5 50.58 -8.57 -22.24
N LEU A 6 49.61 -8.56 -23.19
CA LEU A 6 48.22 -8.21 -22.91
C LEU A 6 47.59 -9.33 -22.07
N ARG A 7 47.43 -9.11 -20.78
CA ARG A 7 46.49 -9.88 -19.95
C ARG A 7 45.11 -9.26 -20.08
N THR A 8 44.28 -9.80 -20.94
CA THR A 8 42.86 -9.56 -20.94
C THR A 8 42.24 -10.10 -19.65
N LYS A 9 41.91 -9.22 -18.72
CA LYS A 9 41.07 -9.57 -17.58
C LYS A 9 39.67 -9.84 -18.11
N ILE A 10 39.28 -11.10 -18.21
CA ILE A 10 37.90 -11.52 -18.44
C ILE A 10 37.15 -11.13 -17.18
N ASN A 11 36.31 -10.11 -17.29
CA ASN A 11 35.45 -9.61 -16.24
C ASN A 11 34.27 -10.57 -16.09
N LEU A 12 34.36 -11.55 -15.17
CA LEU A 12 33.34 -12.57 -14.87
C LEU A 12 32.10 -11.99 -14.14
N ASN A 13 31.64 -10.81 -14.52
CA ASN A 13 30.48 -10.16 -13.90
C ASN A 13 29.21 -10.29 -14.75
N ILE A 14 29.01 -11.44 -15.43
CA ILE A 14 27.83 -11.75 -16.22
C ILE A 14 26.56 -11.74 -15.37
N PHE A 15 26.66 -12.06 -14.07
CA PHE A 15 25.52 -12.09 -13.14
C PHE A 15 25.05 -10.73 -12.62
N LYS A 16 25.74 -9.63 -12.91
CA LYS A 16 25.37 -8.31 -12.40
C LYS A 16 24.14 -7.70 -13.08
N TYR A 17 23.82 -8.14 -14.29
CA TYR A 17 22.71 -7.61 -15.12
C TYR A 17 21.56 -8.60 -15.34
N THR A 18 21.60 -9.80 -14.75
CA THR A 18 20.52 -10.77 -14.88
C THR A 18 19.49 -10.60 -13.76
N LYS A 19 18.19 -10.75 -14.11
CA LYS A 19 17.09 -10.73 -13.12
C LYS A 19 17.27 -11.83 -12.08
N ASP A 20 16.85 -11.59 -10.84
CA ASP A 20 17.02 -12.54 -9.75
C ASP A 20 16.28 -13.87 -10.00
N GLU A 21 15.16 -13.83 -10.71
CA GLU A 21 14.44 -15.03 -11.20
C GLU A 21 15.34 -15.91 -12.08
N THR A 22 16.03 -15.32 -13.04
CA THR A 22 16.96 -16.05 -13.92
C THR A 22 18.13 -16.65 -13.16
N LYS A 23 18.67 -15.92 -12.16
CA LYS A 23 19.72 -16.44 -11.28
C LYS A 23 19.24 -17.66 -10.51
N GLN A 24 18.02 -17.61 -9.94
CA GLN A 24 17.45 -18.74 -9.19
C GLN A 24 17.25 -19.96 -10.06
N ALA A 25 16.71 -19.81 -11.27
CA ALA A 25 16.56 -20.93 -12.22
C ALA A 25 17.91 -21.55 -12.57
N VAL A 26 18.91 -20.72 -12.88
CA VAL A 26 20.28 -21.21 -13.22
C VAL A 26 20.90 -21.96 -12.04
N PHE A 27 20.82 -21.40 -10.82
CA PHE A 27 21.35 -22.10 -9.63
C PHE A 27 20.57 -23.37 -9.32
N GLY A 28 19.24 -23.39 -9.49
CA GLY A 28 18.40 -24.58 -9.37
C GLY A 28 18.86 -25.71 -10.30
N ILE A 29 19.11 -25.38 -11.57
CA ILE A 29 19.60 -26.33 -12.58
C ILE A 29 21.03 -26.80 -12.23
N ILE A 30 21.93 -25.89 -11.83
CA ILE A 30 23.30 -26.23 -11.46
C ILE A 30 23.32 -27.21 -10.28
N PHE A 31 22.53 -26.96 -9.22
CA PHE A 31 22.49 -27.85 -8.07
C PHE A 31 21.81 -29.20 -8.40
N PHE A 32 20.84 -29.22 -9.32
CA PHE A 32 20.25 -30.45 -9.80
C PHE A 32 21.30 -31.32 -10.54
N ILE A 33 22.01 -30.73 -11.51
CA ILE A 33 23.05 -31.40 -12.28
C ILE A 33 24.17 -31.89 -11.33
N LEU A 34 24.57 -31.05 -10.36
CA LEU A 34 25.56 -31.43 -9.36
C LEU A 34 25.11 -32.62 -8.52
N GLY A 35 23.85 -32.62 -8.06
CA GLY A 35 23.27 -33.73 -7.31
C GLY A 35 23.28 -35.04 -8.12
N VAL A 36 22.83 -35.01 -9.37
CA VAL A 36 22.84 -36.17 -10.29
C VAL A 36 24.28 -36.64 -10.53
N PHE A 37 25.20 -35.72 -10.80
CA PHE A 37 26.63 -36.09 -11.00
C PHE A 37 27.25 -36.77 -9.77
N LEU A 38 26.98 -36.26 -8.56
CA LEU A 38 27.46 -36.88 -7.32
C LEU A 38 26.87 -38.28 -7.09
N VAL A 39 25.58 -38.48 -7.41
CA VAL A 39 24.96 -39.81 -7.35
C VAL A 39 25.62 -40.76 -8.35
N LEU A 40 25.75 -40.36 -9.62
CA LEU A 40 26.40 -41.19 -10.64
C LEU A 40 27.88 -41.50 -10.28
N SER A 41 28.57 -40.59 -9.60
CA SER A 41 29.93 -40.76 -9.12
C SER A 41 29.99 -41.81 -8.03
N ALA A 42 29.04 -41.89 -7.12
CA ALA A 42 28.92 -42.94 -6.11
C ALA A 42 28.71 -44.35 -6.72
N PHE A 43 28.03 -44.40 -7.85
CA PHE A 43 27.79 -45.69 -8.59
C PHE A 43 28.89 -46.03 -9.62
N GLY A 44 29.97 -45.28 -9.69
CA GLY A 44 31.08 -45.52 -10.64
C GLY A 44 30.72 -45.27 -12.11
N LYS A 45 29.60 -44.55 -12.39
CA LYS A 45 29.11 -44.28 -13.76
C LYS A 45 29.43 -42.88 -14.25
N SER A 46 30.36 -42.16 -13.63
CA SER A 46 30.70 -40.77 -13.96
C SER A 46 32.08 -40.60 -14.63
N GLY A 47 32.68 -41.69 -15.08
CA GLY A 47 33.97 -41.74 -15.75
C GLY A 47 35.14 -41.42 -14.78
N ILE A 48 36.37 -41.36 -15.31
CA ILE A 48 37.63 -41.20 -14.55
C ILE A 48 37.61 -39.94 -13.65
N ALA A 49 37.02 -38.85 -14.10
CA ALA A 49 36.94 -37.62 -13.32
C ALA A 49 36.02 -37.77 -12.10
N GLY A 50 34.87 -38.42 -12.28
CA GLY A 50 33.94 -38.66 -11.18
C GLY A 50 34.46 -39.63 -10.14
N GLU A 51 35.17 -40.69 -10.56
CA GLU A 51 35.80 -41.64 -9.64
C GLU A 51 36.86 -40.95 -8.74
N LYS A 52 37.70 -40.08 -9.32
CA LYS A 52 38.68 -39.31 -8.53
C LYS A 52 38.03 -38.36 -7.54
N ILE A 53 36.93 -37.67 -7.98
CA ILE A 53 36.17 -36.77 -7.09
C ILE A 53 35.50 -37.58 -5.98
N HIS A 54 34.91 -38.71 -6.30
CA HIS A 54 34.27 -39.59 -5.31
C HIS A 54 35.26 -40.09 -4.28
N THR A 55 36.45 -40.59 -4.71
CA THR A 55 37.50 -41.10 -3.83
C THR A 55 38.00 -39.98 -2.89
N LEU A 56 38.22 -38.76 -3.43
CA LEU A 56 38.63 -37.59 -2.63
C LEU A 56 37.56 -37.21 -1.60
N LEU A 57 36.30 -37.07 -2.05
CA LEU A 57 35.21 -36.68 -1.17
C LEU A 57 34.89 -37.75 -0.13
N ARG A 58 35.01 -39.04 -0.48
CA ARG A 58 34.81 -40.15 0.45
C ARG A 58 35.91 -40.18 1.52
N HIS A 59 37.14 -39.82 1.17
CA HIS A 59 38.23 -39.72 2.13
C HIS A 59 38.01 -38.54 3.13
N LEU A 60 37.48 -37.43 2.64
CA LEU A 60 37.20 -36.24 3.47
C LEU A 60 35.95 -36.40 4.33
N LEU A 61 34.87 -36.99 3.80
CA LEU A 61 33.51 -36.97 4.39
C LEU A 61 33.04 -38.37 4.85
N GLY A 62 33.78 -39.42 4.51
CA GLY A 62 33.41 -40.81 4.82
C GLY A 62 32.04 -41.19 4.28
N VAL A 63 31.23 -41.90 5.09
CA VAL A 63 29.84 -42.25 4.81
C VAL A 63 28.94 -41.01 4.63
N GLY A 64 29.30 -39.89 5.27
CA GLY A 64 28.65 -38.60 5.14
C GLY A 64 28.70 -37.98 3.74
N TYR A 65 29.43 -38.56 2.78
CA TYR A 65 29.34 -38.20 1.36
C TYR A 65 27.91 -38.12 0.83
N LEU A 66 27.02 -39.01 1.32
CA LEU A 66 25.63 -39.04 0.89
C LEU A 66 24.84 -37.77 1.24
N LEU A 67 25.27 -36.97 2.18
CA LEU A 67 24.69 -35.67 2.50
C LEU A 67 24.86 -34.67 1.35
N LEU A 68 25.93 -34.74 0.56
CA LEU A 68 26.20 -33.82 -0.53
C LEU A 68 25.14 -33.89 -1.65
N PRO A 69 24.82 -35.05 -2.28
CA PRO A 69 23.76 -35.12 -3.27
C PRO A 69 22.39 -34.83 -2.67
N LEU A 70 22.11 -35.27 -1.42
CA LEU A 70 20.87 -34.97 -0.74
C LEU A 70 20.62 -33.45 -0.62
N PHE A 71 21.58 -32.72 -0.07
CA PHE A 71 21.46 -31.27 0.07
C PHE A 71 21.50 -30.54 -1.27
N SER A 72 22.19 -31.05 -2.29
CA SER A 72 22.15 -30.50 -3.65
C SER A 72 20.74 -30.58 -4.25
N PHE A 73 20.01 -31.68 -4.08
CA PHE A 73 18.61 -31.79 -4.50
C PHE A 73 17.68 -30.90 -3.68
N VAL A 74 17.90 -30.79 -2.36
CA VAL A 74 17.12 -29.89 -1.50
C VAL A 74 17.31 -28.42 -1.93
N LEU A 75 18.53 -28.00 -2.20
CA LEU A 75 18.83 -26.67 -2.72
C LEU A 75 18.19 -26.43 -4.09
N SER A 76 18.30 -27.40 -5.00
CA SER A 76 17.63 -27.32 -6.31
C SER A 76 16.14 -27.08 -6.16
N LEU A 77 15.43 -27.90 -5.37
CA LEU A 77 14.00 -27.75 -5.09
C LEU A 77 13.67 -26.37 -4.45
N THR A 78 14.52 -25.93 -3.52
CA THR A 78 14.34 -24.63 -2.86
C THR A 78 14.46 -23.47 -3.85
N PHE A 79 15.42 -23.53 -4.78
CA PHE A 79 15.57 -22.50 -5.80
C PHE A 79 14.44 -22.52 -6.83
N PHE A 80 13.92 -23.68 -7.23
CA PHE A 80 12.78 -23.78 -8.15
C PHE A 80 11.46 -23.32 -7.53
N LYS A 81 11.20 -23.64 -6.26
CA LYS A 81 9.95 -23.26 -5.58
C LYS A 81 9.87 -21.74 -5.31
N ASN A 82 11.01 -21.07 -5.14
CA ASN A 82 11.10 -19.64 -4.82
C ASN A 82 11.37 -18.73 -6.02
N PHE A 83 10.98 -19.13 -7.20
CA PHE A 83 11.28 -18.46 -8.47
C PHE A 83 10.95 -16.94 -8.48
N LYS A 84 9.99 -16.48 -7.65
CA LYS A 84 9.55 -15.08 -7.55
C LYS A 84 10.18 -14.26 -6.39
N GLN A 85 11.10 -14.83 -5.62
CA GLN A 85 11.72 -14.13 -4.49
C GLN A 85 13.14 -13.65 -4.85
N THR A 86 13.69 -12.72 -4.03
CA THR A 86 15.08 -12.24 -4.20
C THR A 86 16.07 -13.37 -4.01
N PHE A 87 17.16 -13.36 -4.79
CA PHE A 87 18.23 -14.36 -4.73
C PHE A 87 19.02 -14.23 -3.42
N HIS A 88 18.99 -15.26 -2.56
CA HIS A 88 19.69 -15.27 -1.29
C HIS A 88 20.80 -16.33 -1.27
N ILE A 89 22.07 -15.89 -1.24
CA ILE A 89 23.26 -16.75 -1.06
C ILE A 89 23.24 -17.43 0.31
N SER A 90 22.57 -16.87 1.30
CA SER A 90 22.45 -17.42 2.66
C SER A 90 21.96 -18.88 2.70
N LYS A 91 21.11 -19.32 1.77
CA LYS A 91 20.61 -20.71 1.69
C LYS A 91 21.72 -21.72 1.40
N ILE A 92 22.68 -21.35 0.56
CA ILE A 92 23.87 -22.19 0.27
C ILE A 92 24.74 -22.29 1.52
N ILE A 93 24.90 -21.19 2.23
CA ILE A 93 25.68 -21.15 3.48
C ILE A 93 25.01 -22.01 4.57
N PHE A 94 23.67 -21.90 4.73
CA PHE A 94 22.94 -22.70 5.71
C PHE A 94 23.00 -24.19 5.41
N SER A 95 22.88 -24.58 4.14
CA SER A 95 23.04 -25.96 3.68
C SER A 95 24.45 -26.50 3.99
N LEU A 96 25.51 -25.67 3.82
CA LEU A 96 26.86 -26.05 4.16
C LEU A 96 27.03 -26.32 5.67
N PHE A 97 26.48 -25.44 6.52
CA PHE A 97 26.52 -25.65 7.97
C PHE A 97 25.70 -26.88 8.41
N ALA A 98 24.57 -27.15 7.76
CA ALA A 98 23.78 -28.36 8.00
C ALA A 98 24.59 -29.64 7.65
N ILE A 99 25.30 -29.64 6.52
CA ILE A 99 26.18 -30.76 6.13
C ILE A 99 27.30 -30.94 7.17
N LEU A 100 27.98 -29.87 7.60
CA LEU A 100 29.05 -29.94 8.60
C LEU A 100 28.53 -30.49 9.94
N ALA A 101 27.38 -30.00 10.43
CA ALA A 101 26.79 -30.52 11.66
C ALA A 101 26.34 -31.98 11.50
N GLY A 102 25.82 -32.37 10.34
CA GLY A 102 25.48 -33.75 10.03
C GLY A 102 26.66 -34.70 9.98
N LEU A 103 27.80 -34.25 9.46
CA LEU A 103 29.08 -35.02 9.51
C LEU A 103 29.56 -35.23 10.94
N GLY A 104 29.49 -34.19 11.79
CA GLY A 104 29.84 -34.34 13.21
C GLY A 104 28.91 -35.34 13.93
N LEU A 105 27.60 -35.34 13.60
CA LEU A 105 26.65 -36.33 14.14
C LEU A 105 26.98 -37.76 13.69
N ILE A 106 27.31 -37.98 12.41
CA ILE A 106 27.67 -39.30 11.89
C ILE A 106 28.93 -39.84 12.63
N ASP A 107 29.91 -38.97 12.89
CA ASP A 107 31.11 -39.40 13.60
C ASP A 107 30.85 -39.72 15.09
N LEU A 108 29.91 -39.07 15.74
CA LEU A 108 29.47 -39.42 17.09
C LEU A 108 28.81 -40.81 17.17
N PHE A 109 28.04 -41.20 16.15
CA PHE A 109 27.42 -42.52 16.09
C PHE A 109 28.40 -43.64 15.65
N ALA A 110 29.23 -43.35 14.67
CA ALA A 110 30.21 -44.30 14.12
C ALA A 110 31.56 -43.62 13.97
N ARG A 111 32.37 -43.71 15.04
CA ARG A 111 33.68 -43.05 15.10
C ARG A 111 34.60 -43.46 13.96
N GLY A 112 35.06 -42.47 13.19
CA GLY A 112 35.93 -42.65 12.05
C GLY A 112 35.24 -42.82 10.70
N GLU A 113 33.93 -43.06 10.67
CA GLU A 113 33.16 -43.27 9.43
C GLU A 113 32.76 -41.95 8.73
N ALA A 114 32.84 -40.81 9.42
CA ALA A 114 32.51 -39.49 8.85
C ALA A 114 33.70 -38.77 8.20
N GLY A 115 34.79 -39.48 7.96
CA GLY A 115 36.00 -38.94 7.34
C GLY A 115 36.72 -37.88 8.19
N ILE A 116 37.73 -37.23 7.62
CA ILE A 116 38.59 -36.27 8.34
C ILE A 116 37.80 -35.08 8.88
N ILE A 117 36.81 -34.59 8.09
CA ILE A 117 36.02 -33.41 8.48
C ILE A 117 35.08 -33.72 9.65
N GLY A 118 34.40 -34.87 9.63
CA GLY A 118 33.57 -35.30 10.75
C GLY A 118 34.33 -35.43 12.05
N GLN A 119 35.49 -36.10 12.01
CA GLN A 119 36.37 -36.26 13.17
C GLN A 119 36.89 -34.91 13.72
N SER A 120 37.28 -33.99 12.85
CA SER A 120 37.78 -32.67 13.26
C SER A 120 36.73 -31.82 13.99
N LEU A 121 35.40 -32.08 13.75
CA LEU A 121 34.30 -31.40 14.41
C LEU A 121 33.86 -32.10 15.70
N SER A 122 33.78 -33.43 15.69
CA SER A 122 33.27 -34.21 16.83
C SER A 122 34.30 -34.32 17.94
N THR A 123 35.61 -34.61 17.63
CA THR A 123 36.64 -34.88 18.63
C THR A 123 36.86 -33.73 19.61
N PRO A 124 37.04 -32.45 19.18
CA PRO A 124 37.18 -31.33 20.13
C PRO A 124 35.93 -31.10 20.95
N LEU A 125 34.76 -31.29 20.34
CA LEU A 125 33.50 -31.06 21.04
C LEU A 125 33.26 -32.08 22.14
N VAL A 126 33.53 -33.38 21.87
CA VAL A 126 33.43 -34.45 22.88
C VAL A 126 34.47 -34.25 23.99
N ALA A 127 35.63 -33.72 23.67
CA ALA A 127 36.67 -33.45 24.70
C ALA A 127 36.25 -32.33 25.67
N VAL A 128 35.39 -31.40 25.25
CA VAL A 128 34.99 -30.24 26.07
C VAL A 128 33.68 -30.48 26.81
N VAL A 129 32.64 -31.10 26.17
CA VAL A 129 31.27 -31.18 26.70
C VAL A 129 30.73 -32.60 26.82
N ASP A 130 31.57 -33.63 26.63
CA ASP A 130 31.20 -35.03 26.64
C ASP A 130 30.24 -35.47 25.50
N LEU A 131 30.06 -36.78 25.31
CA LEU A 131 29.38 -37.39 24.17
C LEU A 131 27.91 -36.99 24.05
N TYR A 132 27.15 -37.06 25.16
CA TYR A 132 25.71 -36.79 25.13
C TYR A 132 25.40 -35.31 24.89
N ALA A 133 26.14 -34.40 25.49
CA ALA A 133 25.97 -32.98 25.29
C ALA A 133 26.42 -32.58 23.87
N SER A 134 27.50 -33.15 23.35
CA SER A 134 27.96 -32.96 21.96
C SER A 134 26.87 -33.37 20.93
N PHE A 135 26.20 -34.51 21.20
CA PHE A 135 25.09 -34.96 20.35
C PHE A 135 23.94 -33.97 20.35
N ILE A 136 23.49 -33.48 21.52
CA ILE A 136 22.38 -32.51 21.62
C ILE A 136 22.74 -31.22 20.89
N ILE A 137 23.95 -30.71 21.06
CA ILE A 137 24.43 -29.49 20.42
C ILE A 137 24.47 -29.64 18.89
N LEU A 138 25.11 -30.67 18.37
CA LEU A 138 25.25 -30.90 16.93
C LEU A 138 23.90 -31.21 16.30
N PHE A 139 23.00 -31.96 16.98
CA PHE A 139 21.69 -32.25 16.52
C PHE A 139 20.82 -30.99 16.47
N GLY A 140 20.91 -30.13 17.49
CA GLY A 140 20.22 -28.84 17.52
C GLY A 140 20.67 -27.92 16.37
N ILE A 141 21.99 -27.81 16.16
CA ILE A 141 22.58 -27.04 15.06
C ILE A 141 22.14 -27.59 13.70
N PHE A 142 22.20 -28.92 13.54
CA PHE A 142 21.72 -29.58 12.29
C PHE A 142 20.27 -29.27 11.97
N ILE A 143 19.37 -29.41 12.96
CA ILE A 143 17.93 -29.13 12.78
C ILE A 143 17.68 -27.65 12.47
N ILE A 144 18.36 -26.71 13.16
CA ILE A 144 18.21 -25.27 12.89
C ILE A 144 18.59 -24.95 11.44
N PHE A 145 19.78 -25.37 10.99
CA PHE A 145 20.22 -25.08 9.63
C PHE A 145 19.44 -25.86 8.56
N LEU A 146 18.95 -27.05 8.89
CA LEU A 146 18.04 -27.81 8.01
C LEU A 146 16.73 -27.05 7.80
N ILE A 147 16.11 -26.55 8.88
CA ILE A 147 14.87 -25.74 8.80
C ILE A 147 15.13 -24.47 7.99
N LEU A 148 16.20 -23.72 8.25
CA LEU A 148 16.56 -22.51 7.51
C LEU A 148 16.83 -22.78 6.02
N THR A 149 17.28 -23.98 5.66
CA THR A 149 17.47 -24.39 4.26
C THR A 149 16.14 -24.75 3.58
N ILE A 150 15.21 -25.39 4.32
CA ILE A 150 13.97 -25.97 3.79
C ILE A 150 12.76 -25.00 3.94
N GLU A 151 12.86 -23.95 4.77
CA GLU A 151 11.77 -23.00 5.11
C GLU A 151 10.86 -22.61 3.95
N PRO A 152 11.34 -22.40 2.73
CA PRO A 152 10.47 -22.07 1.58
C PRO A 152 9.76 -23.29 0.97
N VAL A 153 10.13 -24.50 1.33
CA VAL A 153 9.54 -25.73 0.76
C VAL A 153 8.39 -26.27 1.63
N MET A 154 8.31 -25.82 2.90
CA MET A 154 7.31 -26.32 3.85
C MET A 154 6.05 -25.49 3.79
N ASP A 155 4.96 -26.02 3.22
CA ASP A 155 3.61 -25.53 3.40
C ASP A 155 3.18 -25.70 4.88
N THR A 156 2.41 -24.73 5.39
CA THR A 156 1.83 -24.76 6.75
C THR A 156 1.08 -26.06 7.09
N ASN A 157 0.63 -26.80 6.07
CA ASN A 157 -0.03 -28.10 6.20
C ASN A 157 0.93 -29.27 6.50
N PHE A 158 2.24 -29.10 6.39
CA PHE A 158 3.20 -30.18 6.63
C PHE A 158 3.31 -30.52 8.12
N PHE A 159 3.31 -29.51 9.00
CA PHE A 159 3.34 -29.72 10.46
C PHE A 159 2.05 -30.40 10.96
N GLU A 160 0.90 -30.10 10.38
CA GLU A 160 -0.34 -30.81 10.71
C GLU A 160 -0.33 -32.27 10.24
N LYS A 161 0.24 -32.56 9.07
CA LYS A 161 0.41 -33.96 8.59
C LYS A 161 1.42 -34.71 9.44
N LEU A 162 2.52 -34.09 9.86
CA LEU A 162 3.51 -34.68 10.73
C LEU A 162 2.95 -34.95 12.14
N LYS A 163 2.13 -34.03 12.69
CA LYS A 163 1.42 -34.19 13.95
C LYS A 163 0.39 -35.32 13.89
N LYS A 164 -0.28 -35.52 12.74
CA LYS A 164 -1.15 -36.68 12.48
C LYS A 164 -0.37 -37.99 12.34
N LEU A 165 0.86 -37.97 11.82
CA LEU A 165 1.69 -39.16 11.66
C LEU A 165 2.35 -39.62 12.98
N LEU A 166 2.77 -38.68 13.82
CA LEU A 166 3.36 -38.92 15.14
C LEU A 166 2.31 -39.19 16.25
N GLY A 167 1.04 -38.82 15.97
CA GLY A 167 -0.07 -38.92 16.91
C GLY A 167 -0.93 -40.17 16.78
N ARG A 168 -0.39 -41.30 16.32
CA ARG A 168 -1.14 -42.57 16.23
C ARG A 168 -1.09 -43.30 17.56
N ASN A 169 -1.99 -42.93 18.50
CA ASN A 169 -2.79 -43.82 19.37
C ASN A 169 -3.47 -43.02 20.47
N LYS A 170 -4.75 -42.71 20.29
CA LYS A 170 -5.82 -42.96 21.22
C LYS A 170 -7.14 -42.52 20.59
N LYS A 171 -7.94 -43.51 20.24
CA LYS A 171 -9.37 -43.35 20.00
C LYS A 171 -10.02 -42.76 21.25
N THR A 172 -10.77 -41.69 21.08
CA THR A 172 -12.00 -41.47 21.85
C THR A 172 -12.95 -40.72 20.93
N GLU A 173 -14.01 -41.39 20.60
CA GLU A 173 -15.24 -40.87 20.01
C GLU A 173 -15.78 -39.73 20.87
N LYS A 174 -16.21 -38.65 20.28
CA LYS A 174 -17.38 -37.84 20.70
C LYS A 174 -17.80 -36.97 19.53
N GLU A 175 -18.84 -37.41 18.88
CA GLU A 175 -20.16 -36.79 18.76
C GLU A 175 -20.18 -35.30 18.39
N GLN A 176 -20.67 -35.09 17.18
CA GLN A 176 -21.32 -33.86 16.73
C GLN A 176 -22.51 -33.55 17.63
N VAL A 177 -22.58 -32.37 18.15
CA VAL A 177 -23.82 -31.78 18.67
C VAL A 177 -24.05 -30.47 17.92
N VAL A 178 -25.17 -30.47 17.23
CA VAL A 178 -25.84 -29.37 16.58
C VAL A 178 -26.27 -28.35 17.61
N LEU A 179 -26.03 -27.08 17.36
CA LEU A 179 -26.58 -25.95 18.11
C LEU A 179 -28.06 -25.79 17.81
N ASP A 180 -28.84 -25.76 18.82
CA ASP A 180 -30.11 -25.04 18.81
C ASP A 180 -30.24 -24.15 20.06
N LYS A 181 -31.08 -23.15 19.91
CA LYS A 181 -31.29 -21.95 20.71
C LYS A 181 -31.96 -22.21 22.06
N ASN A 182 -31.82 -21.17 22.87
CA ASN A 182 -32.65 -20.74 24.01
C ASN A 182 -32.44 -21.46 25.36
N GLU A 183 -32.02 -20.71 26.35
CA GLU A 183 -32.92 -20.26 27.42
C GLU A 183 -32.15 -19.53 28.52
N GLN A 184 -32.82 -18.52 29.01
CA GLN A 184 -32.54 -17.82 30.28
C GLN A 184 -32.64 -18.79 31.44
N ASP A 185 -31.78 -18.68 32.43
CA ASP A 185 -32.26 -18.65 33.83
C ASP A 185 -31.19 -18.21 34.82
N LYS A 186 -31.63 -17.31 35.62
CA LYS A 186 -31.32 -16.88 36.98
C LYS A 186 -30.50 -17.82 37.84
N ILE A 187 -29.51 -17.29 38.55
CA ILE A 187 -29.25 -17.66 39.95
C ILE A 187 -28.94 -16.39 40.75
N ASN A 188 -29.82 -16.13 41.68
CA ASN A 188 -29.70 -15.30 42.87
C ASN A 188 -28.77 -15.96 43.90
N VAL A 189 -28.26 -15.15 44.80
CA VAL A 189 -27.99 -15.31 46.26
C VAL A 189 -26.77 -14.43 46.59
N GLY A 190 -26.76 -13.55 47.53
CA GLY A 190 -27.58 -13.28 48.68
C GLY A 190 -27.15 -12.01 49.38
N GLN A 191 -28.09 -11.54 50.09
CA GLN A 191 -28.13 -10.35 50.95
C GLN A 191 -27.24 -10.45 52.20
N SER A 192 -26.78 -9.31 52.71
CA SER A 192 -26.92 -8.85 54.11
C SER A 192 -26.76 -7.34 54.10
N ARG A 193 -27.75 -6.57 54.33
CA ARG A 193 -28.35 -5.91 55.51
C ARG A 193 -27.30 -5.50 56.56
N ASP A 194 -27.22 -4.21 56.90
CA ASP A 194 -28.06 -3.46 57.83
C ASP A 194 -27.75 -1.97 57.67
N GLU A 195 -28.77 -1.09 57.57
CA GLU A 195 -29.43 -0.23 58.55
C GLU A 195 -28.44 0.76 59.23
N ASP A 196 -28.63 2.05 59.31
CA ASP A 196 -29.81 2.78 59.78
C ASP A 196 -29.64 4.31 59.57
N SER A 197 -30.78 4.98 59.41
CA SER A 197 -31.25 6.28 59.85
C SER A 197 -30.31 7.53 59.70
N GLY A 198 -30.77 8.66 59.39
CA GLY A 198 -32.06 9.29 59.33
C GLY A 198 -31.91 10.82 59.27
N ASN A 199 -32.90 11.39 58.65
CA ASN A 199 -33.52 12.69 58.92
C ASN A 199 -32.79 14.03 58.73
N GLU A 200 -33.40 14.80 57.78
CA GLU A 200 -34.03 16.14 57.99
C GLU A 200 -33.09 17.29 58.35
N GLU A 201 -33.16 18.46 57.82
CA GLU A 201 -34.24 19.38 57.46
C GLU A 201 -33.68 20.56 56.65
N LYS A 202 -34.44 20.99 55.68
CA LYS A 202 -34.97 22.32 55.35
C LYS A 202 -34.26 23.61 55.71
N GLN A 203 -34.42 24.48 54.69
CA GLN A 203 -34.63 25.95 54.70
C GLN A 203 -33.39 26.80 54.37
N THR A 204 -33.48 27.77 53.61
CA THR A 204 -34.38 28.61 52.82
C THR A 204 -33.61 29.84 52.31
N LYS A 205 -33.99 30.27 51.06
CA LYS A 205 -34.02 31.71 50.62
C LYS A 205 -32.68 32.43 50.47
N GLN A 206 -32.43 33.15 49.45
CA GLN A 206 -33.08 34.02 48.49
C GLN A 206 -31.97 34.68 47.63
N SER A 207 -32.18 34.65 46.41
CA SER A 207 -32.45 35.71 45.42
C SER A 207 -31.20 36.38 44.81
N SER A 208 -31.00 36.16 43.53
CA SER A 208 -30.94 37.29 42.61
C SER A 208 -31.23 36.77 41.18
N LYS A 209 -32.31 37.29 40.62
CA LYS A 209 -32.71 37.14 39.23
C LYS A 209 -31.60 37.71 38.34
N LYS A 210 -31.07 36.89 37.43
CA LYS A 210 -30.67 37.35 36.12
C LYS A 210 -31.23 36.35 35.11
N SER A 211 -32.18 36.85 34.33
CA SER A 211 -32.87 36.20 33.24
C SER A 211 -31.84 35.72 32.22
N GLU A 212 -31.57 34.41 32.23
CA GLU A 212 -31.06 33.73 31.04
C GLU A 212 -32.29 33.46 30.11
N LYS A 213 -32.32 34.17 29.00
CA LYS A 213 -33.10 33.83 27.85
C LYS A 213 -32.70 32.42 27.41
N ILE A 214 -33.62 31.51 27.55
CA ILE A 214 -33.57 30.23 26.82
C ILE A 214 -33.75 30.61 25.35
N LEU A 215 -32.62 30.62 24.63
CA LEU A 215 -32.60 30.65 23.18
C LEU A 215 -33.04 29.28 22.72
N ASP A 216 -34.17 29.24 22.07
CA ASP A 216 -34.68 28.11 21.30
C ASP A 216 -33.63 27.76 20.25
N ASP A 217 -32.93 26.62 20.48
CA ASP A 217 -31.80 26.15 19.67
C ASP A 217 -32.36 25.47 18.42
N LYS A 218 -32.87 26.27 17.50
CA LYS A 218 -33.28 25.88 16.14
C LYS A 218 -32.46 26.58 15.07
N ASP A 219 -31.17 26.75 15.35
CA ASP A 219 -30.23 27.14 14.30
C ASP A 219 -29.67 25.84 13.68
N GLU A 220 -30.33 25.35 12.62
CA GLU A 220 -29.76 24.40 11.68
C GLU A 220 -28.50 25.05 11.06
N PHE A 221 -27.32 24.68 11.59
CA PHE A 221 -26.05 25.12 11.05
C PHE A 221 -25.79 24.40 9.71
N PHE A 222 -25.99 25.14 8.61
CA PHE A 222 -25.58 24.74 7.28
C PHE A 222 -24.14 25.21 7.00
N VAL A 223 -23.40 24.45 6.19
CA VAL A 223 -22.10 24.90 5.66
C VAL A 223 -22.36 26.17 4.83
N ASN A 224 -21.86 27.31 5.27
CA ASN A 224 -22.11 28.60 4.61
C ASN A 224 -21.27 28.68 3.32
N GLN A 225 -21.85 28.23 2.20
CA GLN A 225 -21.21 28.30 0.89
C GLN A 225 -21.49 29.68 0.26
N LYS A 226 -20.52 30.57 0.32
CA LYS A 226 -20.51 31.82 -0.49
C LYS A 226 -20.19 31.56 -1.97
N ARG A 227 -20.37 30.34 -2.47
CA ARG A 227 -20.12 30.01 -3.88
C ARG A 227 -21.38 30.11 -4.69
N PRO A 228 -21.31 30.71 -5.87
CA PRO A 228 -22.45 30.68 -6.78
C PRO A 228 -22.73 29.23 -7.16
N SER A 229 -23.93 28.72 -6.84
CA SER A 229 -24.42 27.49 -7.43
C SER A 229 -24.54 27.70 -8.93
N LEU A 230 -24.03 26.77 -9.73
CA LEU A 230 -24.20 26.74 -11.16
C LEU A 230 -25.71 26.83 -11.49
N VAL A 231 -26.10 27.86 -12.24
CA VAL A 231 -27.51 28.16 -12.50
C VAL A 231 -28.05 27.15 -13.50
N GLY A 232 -29.17 26.56 -13.15
CA GLY A 232 -29.98 25.73 -14.06
C GLY A 232 -30.00 24.24 -13.72
N MET A 233 -29.16 23.77 -12.79
CA MET A 233 -29.18 22.39 -12.29
C MET A 233 -29.83 22.33 -10.90
N ALA A 234 -30.22 21.16 -10.44
CA ALA A 234 -30.95 20.97 -9.20
C ALA A 234 -30.37 21.83 -8.06
N LYS A 235 -31.23 22.55 -7.35
CA LYS A 235 -30.83 23.43 -6.24
C LYS A 235 -29.94 22.65 -5.27
N TYR A 236 -28.66 23.04 -5.17
CA TYR A 236 -27.77 22.44 -4.18
C TYR A 236 -28.38 22.57 -2.79
N VAL A 237 -28.59 21.44 -2.14
CA VAL A 237 -29.07 21.36 -0.77
C VAL A 237 -27.86 21.04 0.12
N PRO A 238 -27.37 21.99 0.94
CA PRO A 238 -26.23 21.75 1.80
C PRO A 238 -26.58 20.69 2.85
N ILE A 239 -25.62 19.81 3.12
CA ILE A 239 -25.78 18.74 4.10
C ILE A 239 -25.77 19.34 5.51
N PRO A 240 -26.78 19.06 6.37
CA PRO A 240 -26.81 19.59 7.73
C PRO A 240 -25.68 19.03 8.59
N LEU A 241 -25.00 19.89 9.34
CA LEU A 241 -23.96 19.47 10.29
C LEU A 241 -24.53 18.68 11.47
N SER A 242 -25.83 18.74 11.72
CA SER A 242 -26.54 17.97 12.74
C SER A 242 -26.51 16.45 12.51
N LEU A 243 -26.18 16.00 11.28
CA LEU A 243 -25.97 14.57 10.98
C LEU A 243 -24.65 14.01 11.50
N LEU A 244 -23.75 14.89 11.95
CA LEU A 244 -22.40 14.51 12.41
C LEU A 244 -22.24 14.78 13.91
N GLU A 245 -21.56 13.86 14.57
CA GLU A 245 -21.28 13.99 16.00
C GLU A 245 -20.12 14.97 16.27
N ARG A 246 -20.23 15.64 17.44
CA ARG A 246 -19.18 16.51 17.96
C ARG A 246 -18.18 15.70 18.80
N ASP A 247 -17.13 16.39 19.26
CA ASP A 247 -16.12 15.79 20.14
C ASP A 247 -16.75 15.12 21.37
N LYS A 248 -16.26 13.91 21.69
CA LYS A 248 -16.72 13.15 22.87
C LYS A 248 -15.59 12.92 23.85
N GLY A 249 -15.87 13.17 25.12
CA GLY A 249 -14.94 12.98 26.23
C GLY A 249 -14.00 14.17 26.45
N LYS A 250 -13.23 14.07 27.53
CA LYS A 250 -12.13 14.99 27.85
C LYS A 250 -10.85 14.19 27.99
N PRO A 251 -9.69 14.73 27.57
CA PRO A 251 -8.43 14.00 27.67
C PRO A 251 -8.04 13.83 29.15
N GLY A 252 -7.79 12.61 29.57
CA GLY A 252 -7.26 12.31 30.91
C GLY A 252 -5.75 12.47 30.91
N VAL A 253 -5.28 13.59 31.44
CA VAL A 253 -3.86 13.98 31.32
C VAL A 253 -3.02 13.47 32.49
N GLY A 254 -3.65 13.02 33.58
CA GLY A 254 -2.96 12.69 34.81
C GLY A 254 -2.37 13.91 35.51
N ASP A 255 -1.39 13.71 36.40
CA ASP A 255 -0.68 14.81 37.04
C ASP A 255 0.44 15.34 36.13
N ILE A 256 0.16 16.46 35.50
CA ILE A 256 1.07 17.15 34.56
C ILE A 256 2.39 17.54 35.26
N LYS A 257 2.31 18.04 36.50
CA LYS A 257 3.49 18.49 37.24
C LYS A 257 4.38 17.33 37.66
N ALA A 258 3.74 16.24 38.13
CA ALA A 258 4.45 15.00 38.46
C ALA A 258 5.17 14.42 37.24
N ASN A 259 4.51 14.29 36.11
CA ASN A 259 5.11 13.81 34.88
C ASN A 259 6.27 14.69 34.41
N ALA A 260 6.13 16.04 34.45
CA ALA A 260 7.21 16.97 34.11
C ALA A 260 8.43 16.77 35.00
N ASN A 261 8.21 16.61 36.33
CA ASN A 261 9.27 16.36 37.30
C ASN A 261 9.97 15.02 37.08
N ILE A 262 9.20 13.93 36.76
CA ILE A 262 9.74 12.62 36.44
C ILE A 262 10.64 12.72 35.22
N ILE A 263 10.18 13.36 34.13
CA ILE A 263 10.97 13.58 32.91
C ILE A 263 12.29 14.29 33.23
N LYS A 264 12.20 15.44 33.91
CA LYS A 264 13.36 16.27 34.29
C LYS A 264 14.36 15.49 35.13
N ARG A 265 13.88 14.78 36.17
CA ARG A 265 14.70 13.97 37.07
C ARG A 265 15.34 12.79 36.37
N THR A 266 14.59 12.09 35.52
CA THR A 266 15.11 10.96 34.74
C THR A 266 16.26 11.42 33.83
N LEU A 267 16.07 12.47 33.05
CA LEU A 267 17.11 13.01 32.17
C LEU A 267 18.34 13.50 32.97
N GLN A 268 18.12 14.14 34.14
CA GLN A 268 19.18 14.62 35.01
C GLN A 268 20.01 13.43 35.60
N ASN A 269 19.39 12.33 35.95
CA ASN A 269 20.07 11.10 36.41
C ASN A 269 21.03 10.53 35.34
N PHE A 270 20.72 10.73 34.05
CA PHE A 270 21.61 10.39 32.93
C PHE A 270 22.55 11.52 32.51
N GLY A 271 22.71 12.56 33.36
CA GLY A 271 23.61 13.68 33.11
C GLY A 271 23.16 14.64 32.01
N ILE A 272 21.84 14.72 31.77
CA ILE A 272 21.23 15.62 30.80
C ILE A 272 20.37 16.64 31.53
N ASN A 273 20.85 17.88 31.61
CA ASN A 273 20.09 18.98 32.19
C ASN A 273 19.12 19.54 31.15
N VAL A 274 17.87 19.73 31.57
CA VAL A 274 16.79 20.25 30.73
C VAL A 274 15.94 21.28 31.51
N GLU A 275 15.41 22.23 30.80
CA GLU A 275 14.39 23.16 31.29
C GLU A 275 13.06 22.81 30.66
N MET A 276 11.99 22.71 31.47
CA MET A 276 10.63 22.52 30.96
C MET A 276 10.12 23.85 30.42
N ASP A 277 9.57 23.84 29.20
CA ASP A 277 9.07 25.02 28.53
C ASP A 277 7.53 24.95 28.43
N GLU A 278 6.99 24.33 27.40
CA GLU A 278 5.57 24.31 27.07
C GLU A 278 4.98 22.92 27.26
N ILE A 279 3.76 22.84 27.78
CA ILE A 279 2.99 21.60 27.85
C ILE A 279 1.75 21.77 27.00
N SER A 280 1.64 20.93 25.95
CA SER A 280 0.49 20.93 25.02
C SER A 280 -0.36 19.69 25.23
N ILE A 281 -1.66 19.89 25.47
CA ILE A 281 -2.63 18.81 25.69
C ILE A 281 -3.37 18.57 24.38
N GLY A 282 -3.16 17.39 23.79
CA GLY A 282 -3.88 16.93 22.62
C GLY A 282 -4.97 15.90 22.93
N PRO A 283 -5.72 15.48 21.92
CA PRO A 283 -6.80 14.51 22.11
C PRO A 283 -6.33 13.12 22.57
N SER A 284 -5.17 12.67 22.11
CA SER A 284 -4.64 11.31 22.36
C SER A 284 -3.39 11.32 23.21
N VAL A 285 -2.59 12.39 23.16
CA VAL A 285 -1.30 12.51 23.84
C VAL A 285 -1.13 13.90 24.43
N THR A 286 -0.33 13.96 25.50
CA THR A 286 0.18 15.22 26.07
C THR A 286 1.65 15.34 25.72
N ARG A 287 2.04 16.49 25.13
CA ARG A 287 3.42 16.78 24.75
C ARG A 287 4.07 17.71 25.77
N TYR A 288 5.18 17.25 26.33
CA TYR A 288 6.06 18.00 27.20
C TYR A 288 7.24 18.52 26.37
N ALA A 289 7.27 19.82 26.09
CA ALA A 289 8.38 20.46 25.40
C ALA A 289 9.44 20.91 26.41
N LEU A 290 10.68 20.59 26.11
CA LEU A 290 11.82 20.88 26.95
C LEU A 290 12.99 21.43 26.13
N LYS A 291 13.78 22.33 26.77
CA LYS A 291 14.99 22.90 26.23
C LYS A 291 16.19 22.18 26.84
N PRO A 292 16.97 21.42 26.06
CA PRO A 292 18.21 20.82 26.55
C PRO A 292 19.26 21.89 26.80
N ALA A 293 20.16 21.68 27.78
CA ALA A 293 21.32 22.52 27.99
C ALA A 293 22.24 22.51 26.76
N GLU A 294 23.02 23.56 26.58
CA GLU A 294 23.97 23.70 25.49
C GLU A 294 24.96 22.52 25.45
N GLY A 295 25.30 22.05 24.24
CA GLY A 295 26.22 20.93 24.04
C GLY A 295 25.59 19.54 24.17
N VAL A 296 24.33 19.40 24.57
CA VAL A 296 23.65 18.12 24.65
C VAL A 296 23.26 17.62 23.24
N LYS A 297 23.78 16.45 22.86
CA LYS A 297 23.39 15.77 21.60
C LYS A 297 21.97 15.23 21.71
N LEU A 298 21.08 15.63 20.77
CA LEU A 298 19.68 15.19 20.74
C LEU A 298 19.53 13.66 20.68
N SER A 299 20.46 12.96 20.03
CA SER A 299 20.48 11.49 19.97
C SER A 299 20.57 10.83 21.35
N ARG A 300 21.23 11.47 22.36
CA ARG A 300 21.25 10.96 23.73
C ARG A 300 19.86 10.96 24.36
N ILE A 301 19.08 12.06 24.15
CA ILE A 301 17.70 12.15 24.65
C ILE A 301 16.81 11.12 23.97
N VAL A 302 16.92 10.98 22.65
CA VAL A 302 16.14 9.98 21.89
C VAL A 302 16.48 8.56 22.33
N GLY A 303 17.76 8.29 22.66
CA GLY A 303 18.21 6.97 23.15
C GLY A 303 17.59 6.57 24.49
N LEU A 304 17.19 7.53 25.32
CA LEU A 304 16.57 7.28 26.63
C LEU A 304 15.04 7.08 26.57
N GLN A 305 14.48 6.84 25.38
CA GLN A 305 13.05 6.69 25.21
C GLN A 305 12.46 5.57 26.10
N ASN A 306 13.12 4.42 26.17
CA ASN A 306 12.67 3.27 26.97
C ASN A 306 12.79 3.54 28.46
N ASP A 307 13.85 4.23 28.88
CA ASP A 307 14.05 4.60 30.28
C ASP A 307 13.00 5.61 30.75
N LEU A 308 12.66 6.57 29.90
CA LEU A 308 11.57 7.51 30.16
C LEU A 308 10.21 6.81 30.17
N ALA A 309 9.96 5.85 29.28
CA ALA A 309 8.72 5.08 29.26
C ALA A 309 8.54 4.26 30.55
N LEU A 310 9.63 3.66 31.05
CA LEU A 310 9.65 2.93 32.31
C LEU A 310 9.39 3.87 33.49
N ALA A 311 10.10 5.00 33.56
CA ALA A 311 9.97 5.94 34.66
C ALA A 311 8.58 6.61 34.75
N LEU A 312 7.93 6.82 33.59
CA LEU A 312 6.60 7.41 33.47
C LEU A 312 5.47 6.36 33.57
N ALA A 313 5.80 5.08 33.61
CA ALA A 313 4.86 3.95 33.48
C ALA A 313 3.89 4.14 32.29
N ALA A 314 4.41 4.66 31.15
CA ALA A 314 3.64 5.00 29.97
C ALA A 314 4.29 4.42 28.71
N HIS A 315 3.51 3.66 27.93
CA HIS A 315 3.99 3.06 26.68
C HIS A 315 2.87 3.01 25.64
N PRO A 316 3.19 3.29 24.36
CA PRO A 316 4.45 3.82 23.82
C PRO A 316 4.60 5.32 24.06
N ILE A 317 5.79 5.81 24.30
CA ILE A 317 6.10 7.24 24.23
C ILE A 317 6.80 7.56 22.91
N ARG A 318 6.69 8.79 22.42
CA ARG A 318 7.40 9.27 21.24
C ARG A 318 8.22 10.51 21.60
N ILE A 319 9.45 10.58 21.12
CA ILE A 319 10.32 11.75 21.29
C ILE A 319 10.48 12.43 19.94
N GLU A 320 10.09 13.69 19.85
CA GLU A 320 10.26 14.55 18.68
C GLU A 320 11.44 15.51 18.92
N ALA A 321 12.55 15.26 18.25
CA ALA A 321 13.80 15.98 18.46
C ALA A 321 14.44 16.41 17.13
N PRO A 322 14.49 17.74 16.84
CA PRO A 322 13.76 18.84 17.47
C PRO A 322 12.29 18.92 17.03
N ILE A 323 11.46 19.66 17.78
CA ILE A 323 10.11 20.03 17.34
C ILE A 323 10.24 20.94 16.11
N PRO A 324 9.50 20.70 15.02
CA PRO A 324 9.54 21.55 13.83
C PRO A 324 9.28 23.03 14.16
N GLY A 325 10.19 23.91 13.71
CA GLY A 325 10.09 25.36 13.93
C GLY A 325 10.40 25.84 15.35
N LYS A 326 10.83 24.95 16.27
CA LYS A 326 11.20 25.31 17.66
C LYS A 326 12.55 24.71 18.04
N SER A 327 13.32 25.40 18.88
CA SER A 327 14.57 24.92 19.48
C SER A 327 14.30 24.02 20.71
N LEU A 328 13.29 23.17 20.65
CA LEU A 328 12.78 22.36 21.77
C LEU A 328 12.71 20.89 21.37
N VAL A 329 12.77 20.03 22.37
CA VAL A 329 12.49 18.59 22.24
C VAL A 329 11.14 18.30 22.85
N GLY A 330 10.28 17.58 22.15
CA GLY A 330 8.95 17.16 22.62
C GLY A 330 8.95 15.72 23.07
N ILE A 331 8.46 15.45 24.27
CA ILE A 331 8.17 14.09 24.76
C ILE A 331 6.65 13.94 24.80
N GLU A 332 6.13 13.02 23.98
CA GLU A 332 4.70 12.75 23.84
C GLU A 332 4.32 11.53 24.67
N ILE A 333 3.45 11.74 25.62
CA ILE A 333 2.96 10.72 26.56
C ILE A 333 1.49 10.42 26.26
N PRO A 334 1.06 9.17 26.14
CA PRO A 334 -0.34 8.82 25.97
C PRO A 334 -1.22 9.33 27.12
N ASN A 335 -2.38 9.90 26.78
CA ASN A 335 -3.39 10.26 27.76
C ASN A 335 -4.04 9.00 28.32
N SER A 336 -4.40 8.99 29.59
CA SER A 336 -5.09 7.85 30.23
C SER A 336 -6.48 7.62 29.64
N THR A 337 -7.18 8.69 29.27
CA THR A 337 -8.42 8.64 28.47
C THR A 337 -8.24 9.51 27.23
N LYS A 338 -8.61 8.96 26.07
CA LYS A 338 -8.54 9.66 24.78
C LYS A 338 -9.84 10.43 24.52
N THR A 339 -9.74 11.58 23.88
CA THR A 339 -10.89 12.30 23.34
C THR A 339 -11.17 11.83 21.93
N THR A 340 -12.44 11.50 21.62
CA THR A 340 -12.85 11.26 20.23
C THR A 340 -13.03 12.59 19.55
N VAL A 341 -12.28 12.83 18.48
CA VAL A 341 -12.38 14.03 17.64
C VAL A 341 -13.53 13.84 16.67
N GLY A 342 -14.70 14.44 16.93
CA GLY A 342 -15.87 14.31 16.06
C GLY A 342 -15.69 15.08 14.75
N LEU A 343 -16.09 14.48 13.62
CA LEU A 343 -16.02 15.15 12.32
C LEU A 343 -16.91 16.41 12.30
N GLY A 344 -18.06 16.39 12.99
CA GLY A 344 -18.93 17.56 13.13
C GLY A 344 -18.23 18.77 13.76
N THR A 345 -17.37 18.56 14.77
CA THR A 345 -16.55 19.63 15.35
C THR A 345 -15.53 20.18 14.36
N MET A 346 -14.89 19.30 13.61
CA MET A 346 -13.91 19.72 12.59
C MET A 346 -14.58 20.58 11.50
N LEU A 347 -15.71 20.11 10.95
CA LEU A 347 -16.41 20.83 9.88
C LEU A 347 -17.10 22.12 10.36
N SER A 348 -17.41 22.24 11.66
CA SER A 348 -17.94 23.47 12.26
C SER A 348 -16.89 24.53 12.53
N SER A 349 -15.61 24.20 12.41
CA SER A 349 -14.52 25.15 12.74
C SER A 349 -14.46 26.31 11.75
N PRO A 350 -14.08 27.54 12.20
CA PRO A 350 -13.94 28.70 11.31
C PRO A 350 -12.97 28.43 10.15
N GLU A 351 -11.87 27.71 10.39
CA GLU A 351 -10.88 27.37 9.37
C GLU A 351 -11.45 26.55 8.22
N TYR A 352 -12.47 25.71 8.49
CA TYR A 352 -13.16 24.97 7.45
C TYR A 352 -14.26 25.81 6.78
N GLN A 353 -15.08 26.52 7.56
CA GLN A 353 -16.23 27.28 7.06
C GLN A 353 -15.84 28.47 6.21
N GLU A 354 -14.82 29.24 6.63
CA GLU A 354 -14.40 30.48 5.96
C GLU A 354 -13.46 30.22 4.78
N SER A 355 -12.97 28.99 4.62
CA SER A 355 -12.05 28.64 3.52
C SER A 355 -12.77 28.73 2.16
N ASP A 356 -12.10 29.30 1.17
CA ASP A 356 -12.53 29.35 -0.24
C ASP A 356 -12.19 28.10 -1.07
N LYS A 357 -11.45 27.15 -0.48
CA LYS A 357 -10.92 25.98 -1.19
C LYS A 357 -11.96 24.88 -1.33
N SER A 358 -12.23 24.43 -2.58
CA SER A 358 -13.23 23.41 -2.87
C SER A 358 -12.86 22.05 -2.29
N LEU A 359 -11.61 21.64 -2.46
CA LEU A 359 -11.13 20.29 -2.12
C LEU A 359 -10.43 20.27 -0.75
N LEU A 360 -11.04 20.89 0.26
CA LEU A 360 -10.51 20.91 1.62
C LEU A 360 -10.87 19.63 2.38
N LEU A 361 -9.87 18.90 2.82
CA LEU A 361 -9.99 17.66 3.58
C LEU A 361 -9.86 17.92 5.07
N SER A 362 -10.70 17.31 5.90
CA SER A 362 -10.51 17.24 7.35
C SER A 362 -9.52 16.13 7.68
N LEU A 363 -8.36 16.50 8.25
CA LEU A 363 -7.38 15.52 8.71
C LEU A 363 -7.62 15.14 10.17
N GLY A 364 -7.87 16.11 11.05
CA GLY A 364 -8.03 15.87 12.48
C GLY A 364 -7.41 16.96 13.35
N LYS A 365 -7.13 16.64 14.62
CA LYS A 365 -6.52 17.59 15.58
C LYS A 365 -5.08 17.21 15.90
N GLY A 366 -4.21 18.24 15.99
CA GLY A 366 -2.82 18.11 16.38
C GLY A 366 -2.63 17.89 17.88
N VAL A 367 -1.38 17.69 18.28
CA VAL A 367 -0.99 17.55 19.70
C VAL A 367 -1.23 18.80 20.54
N SER A 368 -1.53 19.93 19.93
CA SER A 368 -1.95 21.17 20.60
C SER A 368 -3.48 21.38 20.61
N GLY A 369 -4.25 20.41 20.13
CA GLY A 369 -5.70 20.52 20.00
C GLY A 369 -6.22 21.33 18.81
N LYS A 370 -5.34 21.96 18.00
CA LYS A 370 -5.72 22.70 16.80
C LYS A 370 -6.21 21.79 15.70
N CYS A 371 -7.23 22.26 14.96
CA CYS A 371 -7.75 21.59 13.76
C CYS A 371 -6.73 21.68 12.62
N HIS A 372 -6.58 20.60 11.87
CA HIS A 372 -5.72 20.51 10.70
C HIS A 372 -6.51 20.07 9.48
N PHE A 373 -6.37 20.85 8.41
CA PHE A 373 -6.99 20.61 7.11
C PHE A 373 -5.93 20.58 6.03
N ALA A 374 -6.22 19.88 4.96
CA ALA A 374 -5.37 19.82 3.79
C ALA A 374 -6.18 20.08 2.52
N ASN A 375 -5.60 20.77 1.54
CA ASN A 375 -6.25 21.04 0.27
C ASN A 375 -5.76 20.06 -0.80
N LEU A 376 -6.63 19.17 -1.26
CA LEU A 376 -6.30 18.15 -2.27
C LEU A 376 -5.86 18.78 -3.60
N GLY A 377 -6.36 19.96 -3.96
CA GLY A 377 -5.90 20.69 -5.14
C GLY A 377 -4.44 21.16 -5.06
N LYS A 378 -3.93 21.45 -3.84
CA LYS A 378 -2.50 21.80 -3.61
C LYS A 378 -1.63 20.56 -3.42
N MET A 379 -2.13 19.55 -2.69
CA MET A 379 -1.50 18.25 -2.54
C MET A 379 -2.24 17.27 -3.49
N PRO A 380 -1.82 17.14 -4.74
CA PRO A 380 -2.68 16.57 -5.78
C PRO A 380 -3.14 15.14 -5.51
N HIS A 381 -2.37 14.39 -4.73
CA HIS A 381 -2.63 12.99 -4.43
C HIS A 381 -2.29 12.69 -2.98
N LEU A 382 -2.94 11.67 -2.43
CA LEU A 382 -2.79 11.27 -1.03
C LEU A 382 -2.62 9.76 -0.92
N LEU A 383 -1.60 9.33 -0.19
CA LEU A 383 -1.39 7.93 0.19
C LEU A 383 -1.70 7.76 1.68
N ILE A 384 -2.56 6.80 2.01
CA ILE A 384 -2.94 6.45 3.38
C ILE A 384 -2.57 5.00 3.64
N ALA A 385 -1.74 4.73 4.65
CA ALA A 385 -1.39 3.36 4.98
C ALA A 385 -1.39 3.12 6.50
N GLY A 386 -1.70 1.88 6.90
CA GLY A 386 -1.72 1.49 8.31
C GLY A 386 -2.24 0.06 8.51
N ALA A 387 -1.92 -0.55 9.63
CA ALA A 387 -2.35 -1.89 9.96
C ALA A 387 -3.89 -1.99 10.15
N THR A 388 -4.42 -3.19 10.09
CA THR A 388 -5.83 -3.45 10.42
C THR A 388 -6.17 -2.96 11.82
N GLY A 389 -7.30 -2.25 11.97
CA GLY A 389 -7.70 -1.66 13.25
C GLY A 389 -7.00 -0.35 13.61
N SER A 390 -6.08 0.17 12.80
CA SER A 390 -5.41 1.46 13.04
C SER A 390 -6.32 2.69 12.87
N GLY A 391 -7.49 2.54 12.24
CA GLY A 391 -8.44 3.62 11.94
C GLY A 391 -8.42 4.09 10.48
N LYS A 392 -7.83 3.32 9.55
CA LYS A 392 -7.71 3.65 8.13
C LYS A 392 -9.07 3.94 7.47
N SER A 393 -10.04 3.03 7.60
CA SER A 393 -11.38 3.17 7.01
C SER A 393 -12.10 4.42 7.54
N VAL A 394 -12.02 4.66 8.85
CA VAL A 394 -12.61 5.86 9.47
C VAL A 394 -11.98 7.14 8.93
N ALA A 395 -10.67 7.17 8.73
CA ALA A 395 -9.98 8.31 8.13
C ALA A 395 -10.41 8.55 6.68
N ILE A 396 -10.59 7.49 5.89
CA ILE A 396 -11.10 7.58 4.50
C ILE A 396 -12.53 8.11 4.49
N HIS A 397 -13.42 7.58 5.33
CA HIS A 397 -14.80 8.08 5.45
C HIS A 397 -14.84 9.56 5.88
N SER A 398 -13.98 9.97 6.81
CA SER A 398 -13.84 11.38 7.22
C SER A 398 -13.43 12.29 6.05
N ILE A 399 -12.49 11.84 5.22
CA ILE A 399 -12.03 12.55 4.02
C ILE A 399 -13.17 12.66 2.99
N ILE A 400 -13.83 11.55 2.65
CA ILE A 400 -14.94 11.52 1.70
C ILE A 400 -16.06 12.46 2.16
N THR A 401 -16.46 12.32 3.43
CA THR A 401 -17.54 13.12 3.99
C THR A 401 -17.18 14.60 3.99
N SER A 402 -15.94 14.97 4.33
CA SER A 402 -15.52 16.38 4.28
C SER A 402 -15.56 16.97 2.87
N LEU A 403 -15.29 16.18 1.83
CA LEU A 403 -15.45 16.60 0.44
C LEU A 403 -16.91 16.76 0.04
N LEU A 404 -17.79 15.83 0.47
CA LEU A 404 -19.23 15.87 0.19
C LEU A 404 -19.90 17.10 0.82
N TYR A 405 -19.50 17.48 2.04
CA TYR A 405 -20.04 18.67 2.72
C TYR A 405 -19.71 19.99 2.02
N ARG A 406 -18.77 19.98 1.11
CA ARG A 406 -18.26 21.20 0.47
C ARG A 406 -18.61 21.33 -1.00
N ASN A 407 -18.95 20.23 -1.66
CA ASN A 407 -19.11 20.19 -3.11
C ASN A 407 -20.46 19.59 -3.49
N SER A 408 -21.10 20.22 -4.46
CA SER A 408 -22.27 19.65 -5.15
C SER A 408 -21.84 18.52 -6.09
N PRO A 409 -22.78 17.66 -6.53
CA PRO A 409 -22.51 16.62 -7.53
C PRO A 409 -22.00 17.16 -8.88
N GLU A 410 -22.21 18.44 -9.14
CA GLU A 410 -21.77 19.14 -10.36
C GLU A 410 -20.30 19.57 -10.27
N ASN A 411 -19.82 19.83 -9.06
CA ASN A 411 -18.46 20.33 -8.82
C ASN A 411 -17.46 19.22 -8.51
N LEU A 412 -17.95 18.08 -8.01
CA LEU A 412 -17.08 16.94 -7.61
C LEU A 412 -17.74 15.62 -7.99
N LYS A 413 -16.96 14.78 -8.61
CA LYS A 413 -17.32 13.40 -8.93
C LYS A 413 -16.32 12.44 -8.32
N PHE A 414 -16.79 11.21 -8.01
CA PHE A 414 -15.97 10.16 -7.47
C PHE A 414 -15.92 8.94 -8.39
N ILE A 415 -14.75 8.31 -8.43
CA ILE A 415 -14.56 6.92 -8.83
C ILE A 415 -14.06 6.19 -7.59
N MET A 416 -14.85 5.24 -7.09
CA MET A 416 -14.52 4.48 -5.88
C MET A 416 -14.24 3.04 -6.21
N ILE A 417 -13.12 2.51 -5.68
CA ILE A 417 -12.64 1.15 -5.94
C ILE A 417 -12.48 0.45 -4.60
N ASP A 418 -13.29 -0.61 -4.38
CA ASP A 418 -13.30 -1.41 -3.15
C ASP A 418 -13.32 -2.91 -3.49
N PRO A 419 -12.15 -3.53 -3.68
CA PRO A 419 -12.07 -4.95 -4.02
C PRO A 419 -12.69 -5.87 -2.95
N LYS A 420 -12.74 -5.42 -1.70
CA LYS A 420 -13.28 -6.18 -0.57
C LYS A 420 -14.79 -6.07 -0.40
N ARG A 421 -15.43 -5.09 -1.01
CA ARG A 421 -16.89 -4.80 -0.92
C ARG A 421 -17.36 -4.48 0.50
N VAL A 422 -16.54 -3.85 1.32
CA VAL A 422 -16.84 -3.62 2.75
C VAL A 422 -17.05 -2.16 3.08
N GLU A 423 -16.14 -1.28 2.62
CA GLU A 423 -16.05 0.09 3.11
C GLU A 423 -16.76 1.09 2.18
N LEU A 424 -16.42 1.10 0.89
CA LEU A 424 -16.90 2.13 -0.03
C LEU A 424 -18.26 1.83 -0.67
N THR A 425 -18.73 0.59 -0.63
CA THR A 425 -20.05 0.20 -1.16
C THR A 425 -21.20 0.92 -0.49
N LEU A 426 -21.00 1.47 0.72
CA LEU A 426 -21.97 2.33 1.42
C LEU A 426 -22.36 3.57 0.59
N TYR A 427 -21.46 4.05 -0.26
CA TYR A 427 -21.66 5.26 -1.08
C TYR A 427 -22.36 5.03 -2.42
N ASN A 428 -22.77 3.80 -2.77
CA ASN A 428 -23.36 3.49 -4.08
C ASN A 428 -24.60 4.33 -4.46
N LYS A 429 -25.22 5.03 -3.51
CA LYS A 429 -26.43 5.81 -3.74
C LYS A 429 -26.20 7.33 -3.80
N ILE A 430 -24.94 7.79 -3.73
CA ILE A 430 -24.70 9.24 -3.80
C ILE A 430 -24.64 9.72 -5.25
N PRO A 431 -25.16 10.92 -5.56
CA PRO A 431 -25.18 11.48 -6.93
C PRO A 431 -23.81 11.90 -7.45
N HIS A 432 -22.80 11.88 -6.59
CA HIS A 432 -21.41 12.23 -6.93
C HIS A 432 -20.65 11.09 -7.65
N LEU A 433 -21.17 9.88 -7.69
CA LEU A 433 -20.49 8.77 -8.36
C LEU A 433 -20.56 8.87 -9.88
N LEU A 434 -19.45 8.65 -10.57
CA LEU A 434 -19.38 8.47 -12.02
C LEU A 434 -19.74 7.04 -12.45
N THR A 435 -19.60 6.09 -11.55
CA THR A 435 -19.89 4.67 -11.75
C THR A 435 -20.20 4.05 -10.39
N PRO A 436 -21.00 2.98 -10.30
CA PRO A 436 -21.12 2.21 -9.08
C PRO A 436 -19.73 1.81 -8.55
N VAL A 437 -19.61 1.62 -7.24
CA VAL A 437 -18.32 1.25 -6.62
C VAL A 437 -17.73 0.01 -7.29
N ILE A 438 -16.53 0.14 -7.82
CA ILE A 438 -15.83 -0.89 -8.59
C ILE A 438 -15.25 -1.91 -7.61
N THR A 439 -15.61 -3.18 -7.78
CA THR A 439 -15.18 -4.28 -6.91
C THR A 439 -14.29 -5.30 -7.62
N ASP A 440 -14.13 -5.18 -8.91
CA ASP A 440 -13.31 -6.04 -9.75
C ASP A 440 -11.99 -5.36 -10.12
N ALA A 441 -10.87 -6.09 -10.01
CA ALA A 441 -9.54 -5.54 -10.25
C ALA A 441 -9.32 -5.14 -11.73
N LYS A 442 -9.87 -5.91 -12.69
CA LYS A 442 -9.77 -5.58 -14.12
C LYS A 442 -10.54 -4.29 -14.43
N LYS A 443 -11.77 -4.17 -13.91
CA LYS A 443 -12.56 -2.95 -14.05
C LYS A 443 -11.90 -1.73 -13.39
N ALA A 444 -11.15 -1.94 -12.29
CA ALA A 444 -10.37 -0.87 -11.66
C ALA A 444 -9.25 -0.34 -12.58
N ILE A 445 -8.53 -1.22 -13.27
CA ILE A 445 -7.52 -0.82 -14.25
C ILE A 445 -8.17 -0.04 -15.40
N LEU A 446 -9.30 -0.54 -15.93
CA LEU A 446 -10.04 0.15 -17.00
C LEU A 446 -10.50 1.54 -16.56
N ALA A 447 -10.99 1.70 -15.33
CA ALA A 447 -11.38 3.01 -14.80
C ALA A 447 -10.21 3.99 -14.69
N LEU A 448 -9.01 3.51 -14.32
CA LEU A 448 -7.79 4.34 -14.29
C LEU A 448 -7.33 4.72 -15.71
N LYS A 449 -7.44 3.82 -16.69
CA LYS A 449 -7.18 4.11 -18.09
C LYS A 449 -8.16 5.14 -18.64
N TRP A 450 -9.45 4.98 -18.33
CA TRP A 450 -10.47 6.00 -18.66
C TRP A 450 -10.12 7.37 -18.07
N ALA A 451 -9.69 7.40 -16.79
CA ALA A 451 -9.30 8.66 -16.15
C ALA A 451 -8.08 9.30 -16.84
N ALA A 452 -7.15 8.51 -17.38
CA ALA A 452 -6.03 8.99 -18.16
C ALA A 452 -6.48 9.58 -19.53
N LYS A 453 -7.48 8.97 -20.20
CA LYS A 453 -8.08 9.54 -21.41
C LYS A 453 -8.81 10.85 -21.10
N GLU A 454 -9.62 10.86 -20.03
CA GLU A 454 -10.32 12.08 -19.57
C GLU A 454 -9.33 13.19 -19.21
N MET A 455 -8.18 12.84 -18.64
CA MET A 455 -7.09 13.78 -18.35
C MET A 455 -6.58 14.42 -19.65
N ASN A 456 -6.29 13.66 -20.70
CA ASN A 456 -5.83 14.16 -21.98
C ASN A 456 -6.91 15.07 -22.63
N ARG A 457 -8.16 14.59 -22.68
CA ARG A 457 -9.30 15.38 -23.21
C ARG A 457 -9.45 16.74 -22.49
N ARG A 458 -9.24 16.78 -21.17
CA ARG A 458 -9.29 18.04 -20.42
C ARG A 458 -8.09 18.95 -20.74
N TYR A 459 -6.92 18.39 -21.01
CA TYR A 459 -5.79 19.18 -21.48
C TYR A 459 -6.08 19.84 -22.81
N ASP A 460 -6.70 19.13 -23.77
CA ASP A 460 -7.10 19.70 -25.06
C ASP A 460 -8.06 20.87 -24.89
N ILE A 461 -9.04 20.78 -23.96
CA ILE A 461 -9.94 21.88 -23.63
C ILE A 461 -9.21 23.06 -23.00
N LEU A 462 -8.33 22.82 -22.02
CA LEU A 462 -7.56 23.89 -21.38
C LEU A 462 -6.63 24.60 -22.36
N GLU A 463 -6.05 23.87 -23.33
CA GLU A 463 -5.24 24.42 -24.40
C GLU A 463 -6.08 25.28 -25.35
N ALA A 464 -7.22 24.77 -25.80
CA ALA A 464 -8.16 25.50 -26.67
C ALA A 464 -8.64 26.83 -26.03
N GLU A 465 -8.89 26.82 -24.72
CA GLU A 465 -9.32 28.01 -23.97
C GLU A 465 -8.14 28.88 -23.47
N SER A 466 -6.89 28.47 -23.76
CA SER A 466 -5.67 29.18 -23.37
C SER A 466 -5.55 29.42 -21.87
N VAL A 467 -5.96 28.43 -21.04
CA VAL A 467 -5.87 28.46 -19.59
C VAL A 467 -4.94 27.35 -19.08
N ARG A 468 -4.24 27.58 -17.96
CA ARG A 468 -3.19 26.66 -17.48
C ARG A 468 -3.70 25.51 -16.62
N ASP A 469 -4.86 25.69 -15.96
CA ASP A 469 -5.40 24.73 -15.01
C ASP A 469 -6.90 24.87 -14.83
N ILE A 470 -7.55 23.87 -14.24
CA ILE A 470 -8.98 23.81 -14.02
C ILE A 470 -9.51 24.94 -13.12
N GLU A 471 -8.73 25.42 -12.16
CA GLU A 471 -9.12 26.53 -11.29
C GLU A 471 -9.21 27.83 -12.11
N SER A 472 -8.25 28.06 -13.00
CA SER A 472 -8.27 29.18 -13.96
C SER A 472 -9.42 29.06 -14.95
N TYR A 473 -9.72 27.85 -15.45
CA TYR A 473 -10.85 27.60 -16.33
C TYR A 473 -12.16 27.93 -15.65
N HIS A 474 -12.40 27.42 -14.43
CA HIS A 474 -13.63 27.73 -13.68
C HIS A 474 -13.79 29.22 -13.43
N LYS A 475 -12.71 29.92 -13.05
CA LYS A 475 -12.77 31.34 -12.68
C LYS A 475 -12.89 32.27 -13.90
N ASN A 476 -12.17 31.99 -14.98
CA ASN A 476 -12.03 32.90 -16.10
C ASN A 476 -13.02 32.61 -17.25
N ILE A 477 -13.42 31.36 -17.42
CA ILE A 477 -14.31 30.92 -18.52
C ILE A 477 -15.69 30.59 -18.00
N LEU A 478 -15.79 29.64 -17.05
CA LEU A 478 -17.08 29.09 -16.61
C LEU A 478 -17.92 30.09 -15.79
N GLU A 479 -17.36 30.68 -14.74
CA GLU A 479 -18.07 31.62 -13.85
C GLU A 479 -18.61 32.85 -14.59
N PRO A 480 -17.83 33.52 -15.48
CA PRO A 480 -18.32 34.67 -16.21
C PRO A 480 -19.49 34.34 -17.18
N GLU A 481 -19.40 33.19 -17.89
CA GLU A 481 -20.45 32.76 -18.81
C GLU A 481 -21.73 32.38 -18.06
N LEU A 482 -21.64 31.69 -16.94
CA LEU A 482 -22.75 31.37 -16.06
C LEU A 482 -23.42 32.63 -15.49
N LYS A 483 -22.60 33.66 -15.18
CA LYS A 483 -23.12 34.95 -14.71
C LYS A 483 -23.88 35.66 -15.80
N LYS A 484 -23.37 35.72 -17.02
CA LYS A 484 -24.06 36.30 -18.20
C LYS A 484 -25.41 35.63 -18.45
N MET A 485 -25.48 34.29 -18.40
CA MET A 485 -26.72 33.53 -18.57
C MET A 485 -27.74 33.83 -17.47
N ARG A 486 -27.27 33.94 -16.22
CA ARG A 486 -28.11 34.29 -15.08
C ARG A 486 -28.71 35.70 -15.26
N ASP A 487 -27.88 36.65 -15.65
CA ASP A 487 -28.26 38.05 -15.83
C ASP A 487 -29.18 38.20 -17.06
N ALA A 488 -29.03 37.40 -18.11
CA ALA A 488 -29.86 37.34 -19.29
C ALA A 488 -31.22 36.61 -19.09
N GLY A 489 -31.43 35.94 -17.95
CA GLY A 489 -32.67 35.22 -17.66
C GLY A 489 -32.90 33.99 -18.56
N VAL A 490 -31.89 33.51 -19.24
CA VAL A 490 -31.92 32.35 -20.15
C VAL A 490 -32.19 31.08 -19.33
N LYS A 491 -33.23 30.34 -19.67
CA LYS A 491 -33.54 29.03 -19.08
C LYS A 491 -32.81 27.95 -19.87
N ASN A 492 -32.33 26.92 -19.18
CA ASN A 492 -31.75 25.72 -19.82
C ASN A 492 -32.73 25.15 -20.86
N GLY A 493 -32.33 25.10 -22.13
CA GLY A 493 -33.12 24.53 -23.21
C GLY A 493 -33.28 25.44 -24.43
N ASP A 494 -32.82 26.68 -24.40
CA ASP A 494 -32.73 27.50 -25.60
C ASP A 494 -31.56 27.05 -26.45
N GLU A 495 -31.84 26.49 -27.60
CA GLU A 495 -30.89 25.73 -28.48
C GLU A 495 -29.72 26.55 -29.07
N GLU A 496 -29.63 27.86 -28.81
CA GLU A 496 -28.60 28.73 -29.44
C GLU A 496 -27.39 29.09 -28.54
N VAL A 497 -27.41 28.74 -27.27
CA VAL A 497 -26.30 29.14 -26.35
C VAL A 497 -25.36 27.94 -26.07
N LYS A 498 -24.22 27.91 -26.70
CA LYS A 498 -23.17 26.89 -26.45
C LYS A 498 -22.57 27.09 -25.05
N MET A 499 -23.04 26.30 -24.09
CA MET A 499 -22.50 26.33 -22.73
C MET A 499 -21.07 25.78 -22.70
N PRO A 500 -20.11 26.43 -21.98
CA PRO A 500 -18.84 25.83 -21.70
C PRO A 500 -19.03 24.60 -20.79
N GLU A 501 -18.19 23.60 -20.99
CA GLU A 501 -18.25 22.37 -20.20
C GLU A 501 -17.92 22.63 -18.73
N THR A 502 -18.69 22.03 -17.82
CA THR A 502 -18.55 22.30 -16.37
C THR A 502 -17.29 21.74 -15.75
N MET A 503 -16.65 20.71 -16.34
CA MET A 503 -15.44 20.02 -15.88
C MET A 503 -15.38 19.85 -14.34
N PRO A 504 -16.16 18.94 -13.73
CA PRO A 504 -16.10 18.71 -12.28
C PRO A 504 -14.73 18.17 -11.86
N TYR A 505 -14.30 18.45 -10.63
CA TYR A 505 -13.18 17.73 -10.04
C TYR A 505 -13.50 16.24 -9.97
N ILE A 506 -12.49 15.39 -10.15
CA ILE A 506 -12.64 13.93 -10.03
C ILE A 506 -11.69 13.44 -8.93
N ALA A 507 -12.25 12.77 -7.92
CA ALA A 507 -11.46 12.10 -6.89
C ALA A 507 -11.58 10.58 -7.04
N ILE A 508 -10.45 9.93 -7.33
CA ILE A 508 -10.35 8.47 -7.49
C ILE A 508 -9.86 7.90 -6.16
N ILE A 509 -10.66 7.04 -5.54
CA ILE A 509 -10.39 6.49 -4.22
C ILE A 509 -10.22 4.98 -4.34
N ILE A 510 -9.06 4.46 -3.89
CA ILE A 510 -8.78 3.03 -3.83
C ILE A 510 -8.63 2.62 -2.37
N ASP A 511 -9.54 1.78 -1.84
CA ASP A 511 -9.50 1.35 -0.44
C ASP A 511 -8.33 0.40 -0.13
N GLU A 512 -8.06 -0.57 -1.01
CA GLU A 512 -6.96 -1.51 -0.78
C GLU A 512 -6.14 -1.72 -2.06
N LEU A 513 -5.03 -0.99 -2.13
CA LEU A 513 -4.10 -1.06 -3.26
C LEU A 513 -3.47 -2.46 -3.42
N ALA A 514 -3.23 -3.15 -2.29
CA ALA A 514 -2.56 -4.44 -2.29
C ALA A 514 -3.32 -5.52 -3.06
N ASP A 515 -4.64 -5.49 -3.03
CA ASP A 515 -5.46 -6.53 -3.66
C ASP A 515 -5.42 -6.42 -5.20
N ILE A 516 -5.35 -5.20 -5.74
CA ILE A 516 -5.20 -4.98 -7.18
C ILE A 516 -3.74 -5.20 -7.61
N MET A 517 -2.76 -4.71 -6.83
CA MET A 517 -1.32 -4.91 -7.08
C MET A 517 -0.92 -6.38 -7.11
N SER A 518 -1.64 -7.26 -6.40
CA SER A 518 -1.36 -8.70 -6.42
C SER A 518 -1.70 -9.34 -7.77
N THR A 519 -2.65 -8.77 -8.52
CA THR A 519 -3.17 -9.33 -9.78
C THR A 519 -2.57 -8.62 -11.00
N TYR A 520 -2.54 -7.28 -10.98
CA TYR A 520 -2.11 -6.42 -12.09
C TYR A 520 -1.08 -5.39 -11.63
N PRO A 521 0.13 -5.80 -11.17
CA PRO A 521 1.09 -4.89 -10.56
C PRO A 521 1.64 -3.83 -11.53
N ARG A 522 1.95 -4.21 -12.78
CA ARG A 522 2.56 -3.31 -13.77
C ARG A 522 1.57 -2.28 -14.28
N GLU A 523 0.39 -2.75 -14.66
CA GLU A 523 -0.69 -1.94 -15.22
C GLU A 523 -1.18 -0.91 -14.19
N LEU A 524 -1.35 -1.35 -12.94
CA LEU A 524 -1.77 -0.47 -11.86
C LEU A 524 -0.70 0.58 -11.54
N GLU A 525 0.57 0.19 -11.41
CA GLU A 525 1.66 1.11 -11.12
C GLU A 525 1.80 2.15 -12.25
N SER A 526 1.79 1.71 -13.51
CA SER A 526 1.89 2.59 -14.67
C SER A 526 0.75 3.60 -14.72
N ALA A 527 -0.51 3.15 -14.54
CA ALA A 527 -1.68 4.02 -14.54
C ALA A 527 -1.65 5.05 -13.39
N ILE A 528 -1.28 4.62 -12.17
CA ILE A 528 -1.13 5.52 -11.02
C ILE A 528 -0.04 6.56 -11.27
N VAL A 529 1.12 6.15 -11.78
CA VAL A 529 2.26 7.05 -12.03
C VAL A 529 1.88 8.08 -13.09
N ARG A 530 1.28 7.66 -14.21
CA ARG A 530 0.84 8.57 -15.30
C ARG A 530 -0.14 9.61 -14.77
N LEU A 531 -1.18 9.20 -14.05
CA LEU A 531 -2.14 10.11 -13.43
C LEU A 531 -1.46 11.02 -12.40
N ALA A 532 -0.62 10.48 -11.53
CA ALA A 532 0.01 11.27 -10.46
C ALA A 532 0.97 12.34 -11.00
N GLN A 533 1.58 12.13 -12.17
CA GLN A 533 2.46 13.10 -12.80
C GLN A 533 1.73 14.27 -13.45
N MET A 534 0.59 14.02 -14.07
CA MET A 534 -0.02 14.98 -14.98
C MET A 534 -1.42 15.47 -14.54
N SER A 535 -2.20 14.71 -13.79
CA SER A 535 -3.62 14.98 -13.60
C SER A 535 -3.96 16.16 -12.68
N ARG A 536 -2.97 16.73 -12.00
CA ARG A 536 -3.18 17.87 -11.06
C ARG A 536 -3.82 19.08 -11.74
N ALA A 537 -3.32 19.49 -12.89
CA ALA A 537 -3.79 20.68 -13.58
C ALA A 537 -5.23 20.56 -14.09
N VAL A 538 -5.65 19.35 -14.42
CA VAL A 538 -6.98 19.05 -14.94
C VAL A 538 -7.99 18.63 -13.84
N GLY A 539 -7.60 18.69 -12.57
CA GLY A 539 -8.49 18.45 -11.42
C GLY A 539 -8.87 16.98 -11.18
N ILE A 540 -7.99 16.04 -11.55
CA ILE A 540 -8.17 14.62 -11.25
C ILE A 540 -7.17 14.24 -10.14
N HIS A 541 -7.67 13.66 -9.05
CA HIS A 541 -6.92 13.43 -7.83
C HIS A 541 -7.02 11.98 -7.38
N LEU A 542 -5.90 11.42 -6.90
CA LEU A 542 -5.82 10.06 -6.37
C LEU A 542 -5.78 10.07 -4.83
N ILE A 543 -6.61 9.24 -4.20
CA ILE A 543 -6.55 8.91 -2.78
C ILE A 543 -6.35 7.40 -2.69
N LEU A 544 -5.11 7.00 -2.48
CA LEU A 544 -4.71 5.60 -2.44
C LEU A 544 -4.60 5.12 -1.00
N SER A 545 -5.11 3.93 -0.71
CA SER A 545 -4.92 3.37 0.61
C SER A 545 -4.52 1.90 0.61
N THR A 546 -3.84 1.46 1.69
CA THR A 546 -3.47 0.06 1.88
C THR A 546 -3.30 -0.31 3.35
N GLN A 547 -3.70 -1.53 3.70
CA GLN A 547 -3.41 -2.15 5.01
C GLN A 547 -2.09 -2.93 5.01
N ARG A 548 -1.44 -3.09 3.85
CA ARG A 548 -0.21 -3.85 3.67
C ARG A 548 0.93 -2.94 3.17
N PRO A 549 1.56 -2.16 4.06
CA PRO A 549 2.60 -1.20 3.67
C PRO A 549 3.93 -1.88 3.35
N SER A 550 3.96 -2.70 2.31
CA SER A 550 5.17 -3.36 1.82
C SER A 550 5.77 -2.61 0.61
N VAL A 551 7.05 -2.81 0.35
CA VAL A 551 7.78 -2.17 -0.76
C VAL A 551 7.21 -2.58 -2.13
N ASN A 552 6.62 -3.78 -2.22
CA ASN A 552 5.98 -4.26 -3.45
C ASN A 552 4.62 -3.59 -3.74
N ILE A 553 4.01 -2.96 -2.73
CA ILE A 553 2.73 -2.26 -2.84
C ILE A 553 2.97 -0.75 -2.95
N ILE A 554 3.77 -0.20 -2.03
CA ILE A 554 4.18 1.20 -2.01
C ILE A 554 5.57 1.28 -2.64
N THR A 555 5.60 1.26 -3.96
CA THR A 555 6.85 1.25 -4.73
C THR A 555 7.54 2.61 -4.70
N GLY A 556 8.82 2.63 -5.09
CA GLY A 556 9.58 3.87 -5.21
C GLY A 556 8.96 4.86 -6.21
N LEU A 557 8.36 4.36 -7.31
CA LEU A 557 7.70 5.18 -8.33
C LEU A 557 6.43 5.84 -7.78
N ILE A 558 5.59 5.08 -7.06
CA ILE A 558 4.40 5.63 -6.39
C ILE A 558 4.79 6.70 -5.38
N LYS A 559 5.81 6.44 -4.54
CA LYS A 559 6.28 7.41 -3.53
C LYS A 559 6.85 8.70 -4.13
N ALA A 560 7.56 8.60 -5.25
CA ALA A 560 8.13 9.76 -5.94
C ALA A 560 7.04 10.71 -6.49
N ASN A 561 5.90 10.15 -6.91
CA ASN A 561 4.81 10.91 -7.52
C ASN A 561 3.69 11.28 -6.54
N ILE A 562 3.63 10.63 -5.37
CA ILE A 562 2.66 10.94 -4.30
C ILE A 562 3.41 11.36 -3.04
N PRO A 563 3.80 12.64 -2.94
CA PRO A 563 4.59 13.14 -1.83
C PRO A 563 3.79 13.31 -0.53
N THR A 564 2.46 13.46 -0.61
CA THR A 564 1.60 13.62 0.58
C THR A 564 1.17 12.25 1.10
N ARG A 565 1.52 11.97 2.36
CA ARG A 565 1.34 10.64 2.94
C ARG A 565 0.81 10.71 4.37
N VAL A 566 -0.04 9.74 4.69
CA VAL A 566 -0.57 9.51 6.03
C VAL A 566 -0.21 8.09 6.44
N ALA A 567 0.50 7.97 7.54
CA ALA A 567 0.73 6.69 8.19
C ALA A 567 -0.08 6.62 9.48
N LEU A 568 -1.03 5.72 9.55
CA LEU A 568 -1.63 5.29 10.81
C LEU A 568 -0.71 4.27 11.50
N GLN A 569 -1.12 3.73 12.65
CA GLN A 569 -0.33 2.74 13.36
C GLN A 569 0.05 1.56 12.47
N VAL A 570 1.31 1.18 12.52
CA VAL A 570 1.88 -0.01 11.85
C VAL A 570 2.61 -0.89 12.84
N SER A 571 2.84 -2.15 12.46
CA SER A 571 3.45 -3.15 13.34
C SER A 571 4.96 -2.99 13.49
N SER A 572 5.63 -2.46 12.48
CA SER A 572 7.10 -2.40 12.43
C SER A 572 7.65 -1.04 12.01
N GLN A 573 8.89 -0.76 12.43
CA GLN A 573 9.64 0.41 11.98
C GLN A 573 9.92 0.36 10.46
N ILE A 574 10.00 -0.83 9.87
CA ILE A 574 10.21 -1.00 8.44
C ILE A 574 8.99 -0.52 7.68
N ASP A 575 7.78 -0.87 8.14
CA ASP A 575 6.53 -0.39 7.55
C ASP A 575 6.41 1.13 7.61
N SER A 576 6.77 1.73 8.77
CA SER A 576 6.81 3.19 8.91
C SER A 576 7.73 3.84 7.88
N ARG A 577 8.93 3.29 7.68
CA ARG A 577 9.87 3.78 6.66
C ARG A 577 9.40 3.53 5.24
N THR A 578 8.68 2.45 4.99
CA THR A 578 8.09 2.19 3.67
C THR A 578 7.09 3.27 3.30
N ILE A 579 6.29 3.76 4.26
CA ILE A 579 5.28 4.81 4.02
C ILE A 579 5.91 6.22 4.01
N LEU A 580 6.64 6.57 5.09
CA LEU A 580 7.05 7.95 5.39
C LEU A 580 8.53 8.24 5.15
N ASP A 581 9.33 7.25 4.74
CA ASP A 581 10.81 7.30 4.68
C ASP A 581 11.46 7.54 6.06
N THR A 582 10.66 7.60 7.13
CA THR A 582 11.11 7.77 8.53
C THR A 582 10.41 6.79 9.46
N SER A 583 11.00 6.57 10.64
CA SER A 583 10.36 5.81 11.72
C SER A 583 9.38 6.66 12.52
N GLY A 584 8.46 6.03 13.24
CA GLY A 584 7.56 6.69 14.19
C GLY A 584 6.12 6.21 14.15
N ALA A 585 5.64 5.68 13.02
CA ALA A 585 4.27 5.18 12.92
C ALA A 585 4.06 3.89 13.74
N GLU A 586 5.12 3.14 14.05
CA GLU A 586 5.10 1.99 14.96
C GLU A 586 4.85 2.38 16.43
N LYS A 587 4.99 3.67 16.76
CA LYS A 587 4.80 4.23 18.11
C LYS A 587 3.44 4.93 18.28
N LEU A 588 2.58 4.83 17.29
CA LEU A 588 1.23 5.39 17.34
C LEU A 588 0.31 4.51 18.18
N LEU A 589 -0.79 5.11 18.65
CA LEU A 589 -1.71 4.50 19.62
C LEU A 589 -2.89 3.77 18.96
N GLY A 590 -2.96 3.74 17.62
CA GLY A 590 -4.10 3.22 16.88
C GLY A 590 -5.35 4.11 16.98
N ALA A 591 -6.49 3.60 16.53
CA ALA A 591 -7.78 4.30 16.55
C ALA A 591 -7.72 5.72 15.96
N GLY A 592 -7.08 5.89 14.81
CA GLY A 592 -6.98 7.16 14.10
C GLY A 592 -5.80 8.06 14.52
N ASP A 593 -4.93 7.63 15.43
CA ASP A 593 -3.67 8.30 15.70
C ASP A 593 -2.73 8.10 14.51
N MET A 594 -2.24 9.17 13.90
CA MET A 594 -1.54 9.13 12.63
C MET A 594 -0.39 10.13 12.53
N LEU A 595 0.52 9.87 11.61
CA LEU A 595 1.56 10.80 11.16
C LEU A 595 1.21 11.29 9.75
N TYR A 596 1.07 12.59 9.61
CA TYR A 596 0.82 13.27 8.33
C TYR A 596 2.11 13.90 7.82
N LEU A 597 2.47 13.62 6.57
CA LEU A 597 3.59 14.23 5.85
C LEU A 597 3.03 14.91 4.60
N GLY A 598 2.98 16.23 4.60
CA GLY A 598 2.64 17.03 3.41
C GLY A 598 3.83 17.14 2.46
N GLY A 599 3.60 17.36 1.17
CA GLY A 599 4.66 17.44 0.15
C GLY A 599 5.70 18.55 0.40
N GLU A 600 5.33 19.60 1.13
CA GLU A 600 6.23 20.71 1.49
C GLU A 600 6.89 20.52 2.86
N MET A 601 6.56 19.43 3.59
CA MET A 601 7.02 19.21 4.95
C MET A 601 8.26 18.31 4.98
N SER A 602 9.27 18.68 5.74
CA SER A 602 10.47 17.86 5.92
C SER A 602 10.33 16.78 7.00
N LYS A 603 9.33 16.90 7.90
CA LYS A 603 9.07 15.93 8.97
C LYS A 603 7.57 15.70 9.13
N PRO A 604 7.16 14.47 9.44
CA PRO A 604 5.75 14.16 9.65
C PRO A 604 5.23 14.78 10.95
N GLN A 605 4.00 15.26 10.92
CA GLN A 605 3.28 15.83 12.06
C GLN A 605 2.30 14.78 12.61
N ARG A 606 2.23 14.65 13.94
CA ARG A 606 1.28 13.78 14.62
C ARG A 606 -0.08 14.45 14.72
N LEU A 607 -1.11 13.72 14.27
CA LEU A 607 -2.51 14.14 14.31
C LEU A 607 -3.37 13.00 14.85
N GLN A 608 -4.48 13.34 15.51
CA GLN A 608 -5.57 12.42 15.76
C GLN A 608 -6.63 12.64 14.69
N SER A 609 -6.87 11.64 13.86
CA SER A 609 -7.88 11.69 12.79
C SER A 609 -9.26 12.02 13.32
N ALA A 610 -10.05 12.72 12.52
CA ALA A 610 -11.46 12.89 12.80
C ALA A 610 -12.18 11.54 12.73
N PHE A 611 -13.11 11.34 13.66
CA PHE A 611 -13.94 10.14 13.76
C PHE A 611 -15.31 10.39 13.13
N ILE A 612 -15.76 9.44 12.38
CA ILE A 612 -17.13 9.33 11.88
C ILE A 612 -17.57 7.87 12.02
N SER A 613 -18.79 7.67 12.51
CA SER A 613 -19.39 6.34 12.63
C SER A 613 -20.05 5.90 11.32
N GLU A 614 -20.24 4.60 11.15
CA GLU A 614 -20.98 4.05 9.99
C GLU A 614 -22.43 4.56 9.93
N SER A 615 -23.06 4.78 11.08
CA SER A 615 -24.41 5.35 11.16
C SER A 615 -24.48 6.77 10.63
N GLU A 616 -23.49 7.61 10.92
CA GLU A 616 -23.39 8.97 10.39
C GLU A 616 -23.15 8.95 8.88
N VAL A 617 -22.26 8.09 8.36
CA VAL A 617 -22.04 7.90 6.93
C VAL A 617 -23.37 7.51 6.23
N LYS A 618 -24.09 6.53 6.77
CA LYS A 618 -25.41 6.12 6.24
C LYS A 618 -26.43 7.26 6.25
N SER A 619 -26.42 8.10 7.29
CA SER A 619 -27.32 9.27 7.37
C SER A 619 -26.98 10.31 6.32
N VAL A 620 -25.69 10.59 6.08
CA VAL A 620 -25.24 11.50 5.01
C VAL A 620 -25.61 10.95 3.63
N VAL A 621 -25.34 9.66 3.37
CA VAL A 621 -25.69 9.01 2.09
C VAL A 621 -27.19 9.03 1.86
N LYS A 622 -28.00 8.75 2.89
CA LYS A 622 -29.46 8.80 2.80
C LYS A 622 -29.95 10.21 2.46
N PHE A 623 -29.43 11.22 3.16
CA PHE A 623 -29.76 12.62 2.89
C PHE A 623 -29.47 13.01 1.43
N LEU A 624 -28.29 12.66 0.91
CA LEU A 624 -27.93 12.93 -0.48
C LEU A 624 -28.82 12.17 -1.47
N SER A 625 -29.11 10.91 -1.21
CA SER A 625 -29.95 10.08 -2.07
C SER A 625 -31.40 10.61 -2.14
N GLU A 626 -31.96 11.11 -1.04
CA GLU A 626 -33.32 11.63 -0.97
C GLU A 626 -33.45 13.01 -1.64
N ASN A 627 -32.45 13.89 -1.48
CA ASN A 627 -32.48 15.25 -2.02
C ASN A 627 -32.07 15.34 -3.51
N TYR A 628 -31.46 14.29 -4.05
CA TYR A 628 -31.00 14.24 -5.44
C TYR A 628 -31.53 12.99 -6.18
N SER A 629 -32.72 12.51 -5.81
CA SER A 629 -33.35 11.34 -6.43
C SER A 629 -33.56 11.48 -7.94
N ASP A 630 -33.74 12.71 -8.43
CA ASP A 630 -33.99 13.02 -9.84
C ASP A 630 -32.70 13.12 -10.68
N ILE A 631 -31.55 13.19 -10.03
CA ILE A 631 -30.23 13.12 -10.68
C ILE A 631 -29.79 11.66 -10.67
N LEU A 632 -30.11 10.97 -11.76
CA LEU A 632 -29.55 9.65 -12.01
C LEU A 632 -28.01 9.73 -11.94
N PRO A 633 -27.33 8.80 -11.23
CA PRO A 633 -25.88 8.70 -11.34
C PRO A 633 -25.56 8.69 -12.83
N SER A 634 -24.61 9.52 -13.25
CA SER A 634 -24.11 9.47 -14.64
C SER A 634 -23.51 8.10 -14.84
N ASP A 635 -24.31 7.21 -15.38
CA ASP A 635 -23.91 5.83 -15.62
C ASP A 635 -22.87 5.83 -16.74
N ILE A 636 -21.60 5.87 -16.38
CA ILE A 636 -20.63 5.16 -17.16
C ILE A 636 -20.91 3.69 -16.83
N SER A 637 -22.03 3.17 -17.40
CA SER A 637 -22.44 1.80 -17.14
C SER A 637 -21.53 0.89 -17.96
N PHE A 638 -20.80 0.04 -17.29
CA PHE A 638 -20.03 -1.08 -17.81
C PHE A 638 -20.93 -2.27 -18.17
N SER A 639 -22.12 -2.03 -18.74
CA SER A 639 -23.06 -3.09 -19.10
C SER A 639 -22.78 -3.67 -20.49
N ASP A 640 -22.84 -4.92 -20.58
CA ASP A 640 -22.31 -5.98 -21.39
C ASP A 640 -22.46 -5.99 -22.93
N THR A 641 -22.97 -4.96 -23.64
CA THR A 641 -23.14 -5.17 -25.10
C THR A 641 -22.83 -3.97 -26.02
N GLU A 642 -22.88 -2.72 -25.54
CA GLU A 642 -22.48 -1.57 -26.37
C GLU A 642 -21.35 -0.72 -25.77
N LYS A 643 -20.96 -1.04 -24.56
CA LYS A 643 -20.03 -0.25 -23.72
C LYS A 643 -18.67 -0.92 -23.52
N ASN A 644 -18.51 -2.13 -23.95
CA ASN A 644 -17.20 -2.73 -24.24
C ASN A 644 -16.42 -1.87 -25.24
N SER A 645 -17.11 -1.12 -26.12
CA SER A 645 -16.44 -0.29 -27.14
C SER A 645 -15.57 0.83 -26.57
N ILE A 646 -15.97 1.51 -25.45
CA ILE A 646 -15.13 2.55 -24.84
C ILE A 646 -13.96 1.93 -24.09
N PHE A 647 -14.16 0.76 -23.46
CA PHE A 647 -13.13 0.05 -22.71
C PHE A 647 -12.33 -0.90 -23.60
N GLU A 648 -12.93 -1.49 -24.62
CA GLU A 648 -12.24 -2.26 -25.67
C GLU A 648 -11.48 -1.32 -26.61
N SER A 649 -12.03 -0.20 -27.01
CA SER A 649 -11.27 0.84 -27.72
C SER A 649 -10.12 1.43 -26.88
N THR A 650 -10.21 1.37 -25.53
CA THR A 650 -9.08 1.77 -24.65
C THR A 650 -8.04 0.65 -24.52
N MET A 651 -8.40 -0.61 -24.78
CA MET A 651 -7.43 -1.70 -24.89
C MET A 651 -6.83 -1.78 -26.30
N ASP A 652 -7.63 -1.49 -27.33
CA ASP A 652 -7.18 -1.46 -28.73
C ASP A 652 -6.30 -0.24 -29.05
N ASP A 653 -6.53 0.91 -28.39
CA ASP A 653 -5.67 2.09 -28.52
C ASP A 653 -4.28 1.93 -27.84
N GLU A 654 -4.12 1.04 -26.85
CA GLU A 654 -2.75 0.68 -26.39
C GLU A 654 -2.00 -0.18 -27.42
N SER A 655 -2.71 -0.86 -28.33
CA SER A 655 -2.11 -1.50 -29.49
C SER A 655 -1.81 -0.52 -30.61
N LEU A 656 -2.41 0.69 -30.59
CA LEU A 656 -2.21 1.75 -31.59
C LEU A 656 -1.27 2.87 -31.12
N GLU A 657 -1.11 3.10 -29.80
CA GLU A 657 -0.11 4.06 -29.26
C GLU A 657 1.30 3.46 -29.12
N ASP A 658 1.45 2.14 -29.32
CA ASP A 658 2.76 1.48 -29.50
C ASP A 658 3.04 1.20 -31.00
N GLU A 659 2.55 2.05 -31.91
CA GLU A 659 3.18 2.11 -33.24
C GLU A 659 4.63 2.53 -33.00
N ASP A 660 5.50 1.52 -33.12
CA ASP A 660 6.93 1.78 -33.06
C ASP A 660 7.22 2.90 -34.08
N GLU A 661 7.84 4.00 -33.63
CA GLU A 661 8.20 5.15 -34.49
C GLU A 661 8.81 4.73 -35.82
N MET A 662 9.36 3.51 -35.87
CA MET A 662 9.98 2.94 -37.07
C MET A 662 9.03 2.04 -37.87
N TYR A 663 7.72 1.96 -37.48
CA TYR A 663 6.77 1.09 -38.20
C TYR A 663 6.56 1.52 -39.66
N GLU A 664 6.33 2.81 -39.93
CA GLU A 664 6.12 3.30 -41.25
C GLU A 664 7.40 3.18 -42.11
N ASP A 665 8.56 3.44 -41.52
CA ASP A 665 9.86 3.24 -42.22
C ASP A 665 10.08 1.75 -42.52
N ALA A 666 9.65 0.86 -41.66
CA ALA A 666 9.74 -0.57 -41.87
C ALA A 666 8.75 -1.05 -42.96
N ARG A 667 7.51 -0.52 -42.93
CA ARG A 667 6.50 -0.78 -43.98
C ARG A 667 6.99 -0.38 -45.38
N VAL A 668 7.46 0.83 -45.48
CA VAL A 668 8.04 1.35 -46.77
C VAL A 668 9.22 0.47 -47.21
N ALA A 669 10.14 0.15 -46.30
CA ALA A 669 11.30 -0.69 -46.60
C ALA A 669 10.93 -2.10 -47.08
N VAL A 670 9.90 -2.71 -46.50
CA VAL A 670 9.40 -4.06 -46.82
C VAL A 670 8.69 -4.03 -48.16
N LEU A 671 7.86 -3.03 -48.45
CA LEU A 671 7.15 -2.85 -49.72
C LEU A 671 8.14 -2.58 -50.87
N GLU A 672 9.13 -1.70 -50.67
CA GLU A 672 10.19 -1.42 -51.68
C GLU A 672 11.03 -2.66 -52.01
N ALA A 673 11.42 -3.41 -50.99
CA ALA A 673 12.29 -4.57 -51.18
C ALA A 673 11.53 -5.83 -51.62
N ARG A 674 10.19 -5.86 -51.54
CA ARG A 674 9.34 -7.04 -51.68
C ARG A 674 9.87 -8.27 -50.93
N LYS A 675 10.45 -8.02 -49.78
CA LYS A 675 11.02 -9.04 -48.87
C LYS A 675 10.81 -8.65 -47.43
N ALA A 676 10.08 -9.48 -46.70
CA ALA A 676 9.85 -9.28 -45.26
C ALA A 676 10.64 -10.32 -44.46
N SER A 677 11.70 -9.88 -43.80
CA SER A 677 12.42 -10.71 -42.81
C SER A 677 13.00 -9.88 -41.69
N THR A 678 13.02 -10.42 -40.49
CA THR A 678 13.59 -9.77 -39.30
C THR A 678 15.03 -9.31 -39.53
N SER A 679 15.84 -10.16 -40.18
CA SER A 679 17.24 -9.84 -40.51
C SER A 679 17.39 -8.69 -41.54
N TYR A 680 16.43 -8.50 -42.45
CA TYR A 680 16.40 -7.40 -43.38
C TYR A 680 16.11 -6.08 -42.66
N LEU A 681 15.08 -6.02 -41.81
CA LEU A 681 14.74 -4.85 -41.04
C LEU A 681 15.85 -4.46 -40.04
N GLN A 682 16.51 -5.42 -39.41
CA GLN A 682 17.67 -5.14 -38.55
C GLN A 682 18.78 -4.40 -39.30
N ARG A 683 19.10 -4.83 -40.54
CA ARG A 683 20.19 -4.25 -41.33
C ARG A 683 19.79 -2.93 -41.97
N LYS A 684 18.56 -2.79 -42.43
CA LYS A 684 18.09 -1.61 -43.15
C LYS A 684 17.85 -0.41 -42.23
N LEU A 685 17.27 -0.71 -41.03
CA LEU A 685 16.82 0.31 -40.08
C LEU A 685 17.67 0.36 -38.79
N GLY A 686 18.70 -0.47 -38.66
CA GLY A 686 19.57 -0.51 -37.49
C GLY A 686 18.89 -1.00 -36.19
N LEU A 687 17.85 -1.85 -36.29
CA LEU A 687 17.03 -2.29 -35.18
C LEU A 687 17.61 -3.50 -34.46
N GLY A 688 17.37 -3.59 -33.15
CA GLY A 688 17.64 -4.82 -32.38
C GLY A 688 16.67 -5.94 -32.78
N TYR A 689 17.09 -7.23 -32.60
CA TYR A 689 16.28 -8.40 -33.01
C TYR A 689 14.86 -8.39 -32.44
N ALA A 690 14.70 -8.10 -31.13
CA ALA A 690 13.39 -8.09 -30.47
C ALA A 690 12.44 -6.99 -31.01
N ARG A 691 12.98 -5.81 -31.37
CA ARG A 691 12.21 -4.70 -31.96
C ARG A 691 11.83 -5.02 -33.41
N ALA A 692 12.77 -5.55 -34.21
CA ALA A 692 12.50 -5.97 -35.59
C ALA A 692 11.47 -7.11 -35.65
N ALA A 693 11.50 -8.07 -34.70
CA ALA A 693 10.50 -9.14 -34.64
C ALA A 693 9.11 -8.57 -34.33
N ARG A 694 8.97 -7.64 -33.38
CA ARG A 694 7.70 -6.99 -33.05
C ARG A 694 7.12 -6.22 -34.24
N ILE A 695 7.96 -5.46 -34.96
CA ILE A 695 7.53 -4.74 -36.19
C ILE A 695 7.06 -5.73 -37.25
N MET A 696 7.72 -6.88 -37.41
CA MET A 696 7.28 -7.93 -38.32
C MET A 696 5.91 -8.50 -37.97
N ASP A 697 5.64 -8.68 -36.67
CA ASP A 697 4.34 -9.15 -36.19
C ASP A 697 3.25 -8.10 -36.40
N MET A 698 3.58 -6.80 -36.24
CA MET A 698 2.66 -5.68 -36.53
C MET A 698 2.36 -5.57 -38.03
N LEU A 699 3.35 -5.78 -38.91
CA LEU A 699 3.15 -5.82 -40.37
C LEU A 699 2.25 -7.00 -40.80
N GLU A 700 2.36 -8.15 -40.14
CA GLU A 700 1.47 -9.30 -40.37
C GLU A 700 0.05 -9.00 -39.91
N GLN A 701 -0.14 -8.46 -38.69
CA GLN A 701 -1.46 -8.11 -38.16
C GLN A 701 -2.19 -7.07 -39.02
N LYS A 702 -1.47 -6.15 -39.61
CA LYS A 702 -2.04 -5.15 -40.53
C LYS A 702 -2.15 -5.64 -41.97
N GLY A 703 -1.88 -6.90 -42.24
CA GLY A 703 -2.04 -7.51 -43.56
C GLY A 703 -1.05 -7.03 -44.62
N VAL A 704 0.06 -6.41 -44.23
CA VAL A 704 1.12 -5.94 -45.16
C VAL A 704 1.99 -7.10 -45.63
N ILE A 705 2.14 -8.12 -44.75
CA ILE A 705 2.93 -9.32 -45.02
C ILE A 705 2.18 -10.58 -44.63
N GLY A 706 2.50 -11.70 -45.24
CA GLY A 706 1.92 -13.00 -44.96
C GLY A 706 2.47 -13.65 -43.70
N PRO A 707 1.84 -14.78 -43.23
CA PRO A 707 2.23 -15.50 -42.06
C PRO A 707 3.63 -16.12 -42.16
N ALA A 708 4.23 -16.43 -41.02
CA ALA A 708 5.59 -16.97 -40.97
C ALA A 708 5.66 -18.38 -41.55
N ASP A 709 6.49 -18.57 -42.59
CA ASP A 709 6.82 -19.89 -43.17
C ASP A 709 8.27 -20.27 -42.83
N GLY A 710 8.48 -20.72 -41.62
CA GLY A 710 9.79 -21.15 -41.11
C GLY A 710 10.88 -20.09 -41.19
N ALA A 711 12.00 -20.39 -41.87
CA ALA A 711 13.16 -19.47 -41.98
C ALA A 711 13.15 -18.65 -43.26
N LYS A 712 12.14 -18.76 -44.11
CA LYS A 712 12.04 -18.01 -45.36
C LYS A 712 11.55 -16.58 -45.13
N PRO A 713 11.90 -15.61 -45.98
CA PRO A 713 11.27 -14.29 -45.96
C PRO A 713 9.76 -14.42 -46.22
N ARG A 714 8.95 -13.70 -45.43
CA ARG A 714 7.48 -13.71 -45.57
C ARG A 714 7.07 -12.99 -46.86
N GLU A 715 5.95 -13.41 -47.43
CA GLU A 715 5.36 -12.77 -48.61
C GLU A 715 4.88 -11.35 -48.26
N VAL A 716 4.97 -10.45 -49.23
CA VAL A 716 4.59 -9.04 -49.07
C VAL A 716 3.38 -8.77 -49.97
N TYR A 717 2.26 -8.38 -49.33
CA TYR A 717 1.03 -8.02 -50.02
C TYR A 717 1.07 -6.54 -50.42
N GLY A 718 0.73 -6.20 -51.68
CA GLY A 718 0.64 -4.80 -52.13
C GLY A 718 -0.66 -4.13 -51.64
N GLU A 719 -0.71 -2.79 -51.62
CA GLU A 719 -1.93 -2.06 -51.28
C GLU A 719 -3.08 -2.46 -52.21
N GLY A 720 -4.03 -3.27 -51.76
CA GLY A 720 -5.27 -3.58 -52.47
C GLY A 720 -5.62 -5.05 -52.74
N GLU A 721 -4.79 -6.02 -52.40
CA GLU A 721 -5.14 -7.44 -52.55
C GLU A 721 -5.61 -8.06 -51.23
N THR A 722 -6.92 -8.02 -50.99
CA THR A 722 -7.58 -8.87 -50.04
C THR A 722 -7.68 -10.28 -50.62
N SER A 723 -7.16 -11.27 -49.89
CA SER A 723 -7.28 -12.68 -50.28
C SER A 723 -8.73 -13.17 -50.03
N ASP A 724 -9.62 -12.99 -51.02
CA ASP A 724 -10.85 -13.75 -51.15
C ASP A 724 -10.54 -14.93 -52.09
N GLU A 725 -10.03 -16.03 -51.57
CA GLU A 725 -10.16 -17.38 -52.13
C GLU A 725 -10.64 -18.34 -51.08
N GLU A 726 -11.98 -18.61 -51.12
CA GLU A 726 -12.57 -19.78 -50.52
C GLU A 726 -12.07 -21.05 -51.26
N PRO A 727 -11.73 -22.12 -50.58
CA PRO A 727 -11.41 -23.38 -51.25
C PRO A 727 -12.72 -24.05 -51.72
N SER A 728 -12.87 -24.12 -53.04
CA SER A 728 -13.90 -24.95 -53.69
C SER A 728 -13.73 -26.41 -53.28
N GLN A 729 -14.82 -26.98 -52.72
CA GLN A 729 -15.00 -28.40 -52.57
C GLN A 729 -15.11 -29.04 -53.96
N GLU A 730 -14.18 -29.92 -54.30
CA GLU A 730 -14.40 -30.96 -55.33
C GLU A 730 -14.62 -32.31 -54.63
N GLU A 731 -15.81 -32.86 -54.90
CA GLU A 731 -16.22 -34.26 -54.67
C GLU A 731 -15.32 -35.19 -55.49
N VAL A 732 -14.82 -36.29 -54.86
CA VAL A 732 -14.98 -37.69 -55.28
C VAL A 732 -14.75 -38.60 -54.07
#